data_e0c1bcd5a69135991af800a5562586cb
#
_entry.id   e0c1bcd5a69135991af800a5562586cb
#
_cell.length_a   1.000
_cell.length_b   1.000
_cell.length_c   1.000
_cell.angle_alpha   90.00
_cell.angle_beta   90.00
_cell.angle_gamma   90.00
#
_symmetry.space_group_name_H-M   'P 1'
#
loop_
_entity.id
_entity.type
_entity.pdbx_description
1 polymer ?
#
loop_
_entity_poly.entity_id
_entity_poly.type
_entity_poly.pdbx_seq_one_letter_code
_entity_poly.pdbx_strand_id
1 'polypeptide(L)'
;METWMEKLGEKFRGKPGKKKIYRAGMLFMMALFMGILFHTEQALADPVPEGTYTPGEGTPEEMSLTYTFTGDNTQECGYVANVESYRSSAINNGVLTIPATIKYGERDVKVAGILRRAFNGCTSLTTLVLPDTLSYIGQEAFNNCVNLASIQTKAESTTLNGHLAVENIEYRAFYGCSSLTGIQLGEKIQGNNRMGVQTVQNEAFMNCTNLNSLEIGPTVTWIEGGAFANCTSLDGLAGGVKIRDNPLYFVHNGILYYREGSRSNVLLLCPAGTQSGILTNFPENVTQIRNQAFYGCRGLSSITIPNTVKSIGDRAFYDCIGLGNVTIPDSVTSIGAEVFKNCSSGLCIICTSGSTADRYAITNNLTRSVECTITFYNTETRQSIEKKVMSGGTVDPPLGWERTGYVLRWTDDFNSNTIVNANRTVSTVWKKLYTVTFRDDSTGNESVVSGVEEGTEAAAPNWSKKGYVLTWSTENYKRVNADLTVNAIWMVSLVDDPNQDTLHKKGDLVTIGNIVYKISSINDKRVRVMSLVDETVAKVVIPNSITFDGQTYAVTCINANAFRGNRYMTKVTLGTNIRSIEHYAFYNCTKLSKVVINSRNLVNVSNYAFKKTKTTLKVYVPTRSLIASYRSTLLDGGMNRKAKVVKKP
;
A
#
# COMPACT_ATOMS: atom_id res chain seq x y z
N MET A 1 38.77 -22.79 -19.10
CA MET A 1 38.26 -21.44 -19.43
C MET A 1 37.39 -21.47 -20.68
N GLU A 2 37.81 -22.14 -21.75
CA GLU A 2 36.99 -22.31 -22.98
C GLU A 2 35.60 -22.94 -22.73
N THR A 3 35.53 -23.97 -21.88
CA THR A 3 34.26 -24.65 -21.54
C THR A 3 33.28 -23.80 -20.72
N TRP A 4 33.74 -22.74 -20.07
CA TRP A 4 32.90 -21.81 -19.32
C TRP A 4 32.38 -20.68 -20.22
N MET A 5 33.17 -20.29 -21.21
CA MET A 5 32.85 -19.29 -22.22
C MET A 5 31.81 -19.79 -23.24
N GLU A 6 31.83 -21.06 -23.63
CA GLU A 6 30.81 -21.69 -24.49
C GLU A 6 29.45 -21.76 -23.79
N LYS A 7 29.39 -22.11 -22.50
CA LYS A 7 28.14 -22.15 -21.72
C LYS A 7 27.49 -20.78 -21.48
N LEU A 8 28.25 -19.69 -21.49
CA LEU A 8 27.70 -18.33 -21.43
C LEU A 8 27.18 -17.87 -22.80
N GLY A 9 27.82 -18.30 -23.91
CA GLY A 9 27.40 -17.98 -25.27
C GLY A 9 26.04 -18.55 -25.65
N GLU A 10 25.72 -19.76 -25.18
CA GLU A 10 24.44 -20.43 -25.48
C GLU A 10 23.26 -19.86 -24.70
N LYS A 11 23.45 -19.31 -23.53
CA LYS A 11 22.37 -18.79 -22.66
C LYS A 11 21.80 -17.45 -23.13
N PHE A 12 22.38 -16.80 -24.15
CA PHE A 12 22.01 -15.46 -24.62
C PHE A 12 21.69 -15.35 -26.13
N ARG A 13 21.50 -16.47 -26.82
CA ARG A 13 21.02 -16.49 -28.22
C ARG A 13 19.51 -16.28 -28.26
N GLY A 14 19.01 -15.05 -28.15
CA GLY A 14 17.58 -14.88 -28.39
C GLY A 14 16.90 -13.58 -28.03
N LYS A 15 17.59 -12.47 -27.78
CA LYS A 15 16.87 -11.17 -27.62
C LYS A 15 17.62 -10.01 -28.29
N PRO A 16 17.06 -9.38 -29.33
CA PRO A 16 17.62 -8.18 -29.94
C PRO A 16 17.33 -6.98 -29.05
N GLY A 17 18.33 -6.26 -28.65
CA GLY A 17 18.23 -4.98 -27.89
C GLY A 17 19.32 -4.75 -26.85
N LYS A 18 19.95 -5.77 -26.31
CA LYS A 18 21.01 -5.63 -25.27
C LYS A 18 22.45 -5.69 -25.77
N LYS A 19 22.67 -5.75 -27.09
CA LYS A 19 24.03 -5.90 -27.66
C LYS A 19 24.95 -4.68 -27.54
N LYS A 20 24.43 -3.48 -27.32
CA LYS A 20 25.28 -2.26 -27.25
C LYS A 20 25.91 -2.01 -25.89
N ILE A 21 25.25 -2.38 -24.81
CA ILE A 21 25.76 -2.15 -23.44
C ILE A 21 26.82 -3.21 -23.06
N TYR A 22 26.63 -4.45 -23.53
CA TYR A 22 27.61 -5.52 -23.28
C TYR A 22 28.90 -5.38 -24.09
N ARG A 23 28.86 -4.79 -25.30
CA ARG A 23 30.08 -4.54 -26.08
C ARG A 23 30.99 -3.50 -25.44
N ALA A 24 30.46 -2.48 -24.78
CA ALA A 24 31.27 -1.49 -24.06
C ALA A 24 31.91 -2.09 -22.79
N GLY A 25 31.16 -2.88 -22.02
CA GLY A 25 31.69 -3.56 -20.84
C GLY A 25 32.72 -4.66 -21.16
N MET A 26 32.49 -5.39 -22.26
CA MET A 26 33.40 -6.46 -22.70
C MET A 26 34.68 -5.89 -23.34
N LEU A 27 34.61 -4.76 -24.04
CA LEU A 27 35.78 -4.05 -24.58
C LEU A 27 36.61 -3.42 -23.46
N PHE A 28 35.98 -2.94 -22.38
CA PHE A 28 36.69 -2.40 -21.22
C PHE A 28 37.41 -3.51 -20.42
N MET A 29 36.76 -4.66 -20.25
CA MET A 29 37.38 -5.84 -19.60
C MET A 29 38.48 -6.46 -20.48
N MET A 30 38.33 -6.50 -21.81
CA MET A 30 39.40 -6.96 -22.71
C MET A 30 40.57 -5.99 -22.80
N ALA A 31 40.34 -4.67 -22.69
CA ALA A 31 41.43 -3.69 -22.63
C ALA A 31 42.22 -3.80 -21.33
N LEU A 32 41.56 -4.11 -20.20
CA LEU A 32 42.26 -4.41 -18.94
C LEU A 32 43.07 -5.70 -19.02
N PHE A 33 42.60 -6.73 -19.74
CA PHE A 33 43.30 -8.02 -19.88
C PHE A 33 44.39 -8.00 -20.96
N MET A 34 44.27 -7.18 -22.02
CA MET A 34 45.30 -7.10 -23.04
C MET A 34 46.43 -6.11 -22.72
N GLY A 35 46.23 -5.18 -21.77
CA GLY A 35 47.30 -4.34 -21.22
C GLY A 35 48.37 -5.14 -20.42
N ILE A 36 48.01 -6.36 -20.05
CA ILE A 36 48.91 -7.25 -19.23
C ILE A 36 49.80 -8.14 -20.12
N LEU A 37 49.60 -8.20 -21.45
CA LEU A 37 50.23 -9.20 -22.33
C LEU A 37 51.32 -8.71 -23.29
N PHE A 38 51.68 -7.42 -23.30
CA PHE A 38 52.78 -6.92 -24.17
C PHE A 38 53.72 -6.02 -23.40
N HIS A 39 54.56 -6.60 -22.58
CA HIS A 39 55.95 -6.16 -22.36
C HIS A 39 56.77 -7.33 -21.89
N THR A 40 57.43 -7.96 -22.82
CA THR A 40 58.47 -8.96 -22.57
C THR A 40 59.81 -8.28 -22.47
N GLU A 41 60.29 -8.11 -21.26
CA GLU A 41 61.58 -8.50 -20.78
C GLU A 41 61.42 -8.66 -19.25
N GLN A 42 61.17 -9.88 -18.82
CA GLN A 42 61.10 -10.22 -17.42
C GLN A 42 62.54 -10.19 -16.84
N ALA A 43 62.87 -9.08 -16.16
CA ALA A 43 63.65 -9.25 -14.95
C ALA A 43 62.80 -10.16 -14.06
N LEU A 44 63.35 -11.29 -13.63
CA LEU A 44 62.70 -12.19 -12.64
C LEU A 44 62.36 -11.34 -11.41
N ALA A 45 61.09 -10.91 -11.32
CA ALA A 45 60.59 -10.21 -10.13
C ALA A 45 60.86 -11.17 -8.93
N ASP A 46 61.47 -10.62 -7.90
CA ASP A 46 61.63 -11.39 -6.67
C ASP A 46 60.25 -11.92 -6.22
N PRO A 47 60.19 -13.10 -5.63
CA PRO A 47 58.93 -13.65 -5.14
C PRO A 47 58.33 -12.67 -4.12
N VAL A 48 57.02 -12.45 -4.23
CA VAL A 48 56.28 -11.60 -3.27
C VAL A 48 56.53 -12.17 -1.85
N PRO A 49 56.98 -11.34 -0.89
CA PRO A 49 57.17 -11.79 0.46
C PRO A 49 55.88 -12.35 1.06
N GLU A 50 55.95 -13.53 1.70
CA GLU A 50 54.81 -14.15 2.37
C GLU A 50 54.74 -13.72 3.85
N GLY A 51 53.50 -13.57 4.37
CA GLY A 51 53.24 -13.24 5.77
C GLY A 51 53.23 -11.75 6.06
N THR A 52 53.22 -11.41 7.35
CA THR A 52 53.21 -10.04 7.84
C THR A 52 54.62 -9.56 8.16
N TYR A 53 54.87 -8.28 7.91
CA TYR A 53 56.16 -7.64 8.15
C TYR A 53 55.98 -6.36 8.99
N THR A 54 56.85 -6.22 10.02
CA THR A 54 57.00 -4.96 10.75
C THR A 54 58.47 -4.51 10.56
N PRO A 55 58.71 -3.29 10.05
CA PRO A 55 60.06 -2.79 9.82
C PRO A 55 60.90 -2.83 11.07
N GLY A 56 62.13 -3.31 10.97
CA GLY A 56 63.12 -3.28 12.05
C GLY A 56 63.89 -1.96 12.10
N GLU A 57 63.87 -1.18 11.01
CA GLU A 57 64.51 0.11 10.86
C GLU A 57 63.49 1.09 10.22
N GLY A 58 63.58 2.38 10.56
CA GLY A 58 62.69 3.43 10.08
C GLY A 58 62.30 4.39 11.20
N THR A 59 61.27 5.20 10.92
CA THR A 59 60.67 6.07 11.96
C THR A 59 59.92 5.23 13.00
N PRO A 60 59.68 5.73 14.22
CA PRO A 60 58.87 5.04 15.22
C PRO A 60 57.48 4.66 14.70
N GLU A 61 56.88 5.47 13.83
CA GLU A 61 55.60 5.22 13.20
C GLU A 61 55.69 4.03 12.25
N GLU A 62 56.73 3.95 11.36
CA GLU A 62 56.94 2.84 10.43
C GLU A 62 57.11 1.50 11.17
N MET A 63 57.90 1.47 12.24
CA MET A 63 58.13 0.29 13.07
C MET A 63 56.90 -0.16 13.87
N SER A 64 55.90 0.70 13.99
CA SER A 64 54.65 0.44 14.73
C SER A 64 53.52 -0.05 13.85
N LEU A 65 53.70 -0.13 12.54
CA LEU A 65 52.74 -0.64 11.56
C LEU A 65 53.18 -2.03 11.08
N THR A 66 52.20 -2.87 10.81
CA THR A 66 52.42 -4.20 10.22
C THR A 66 51.95 -4.16 8.77
N TYR A 67 52.71 -4.78 7.91
CA TYR A 67 52.46 -4.75 6.47
C TYR A 67 52.36 -6.17 5.89
N THR A 68 51.56 -6.28 4.82
CA THR A 68 51.60 -7.42 3.89
C THR A 68 51.99 -6.95 2.52
N PHE A 69 52.58 -7.83 1.73
CA PHE A 69 53.04 -7.48 0.39
C PHE A 69 52.12 -8.08 -0.68
N THR A 70 51.95 -7.37 -1.77
CA THR A 70 51.22 -7.83 -2.97
C THR A 70 52.06 -7.55 -4.22
N GLY A 71 52.00 -8.45 -5.21
CA GLY A 71 52.71 -8.28 -6.47
C GLY A 71 52.23 -7.01 -7.22
N ASP A 72 53.21 -6.23 -7.72
CA ASP A 72 52.98 -5.06 -8.56
C ASP A 72 54.12 -4.93 -9.57
N ASN A 73 53.88 -5.39 -10.78
CA ASN A 73 54.88 -5.35 -11.88
C ASN A 73 55.25 -3.93 -12.34
N THR A 74 54.56 -2.90 -11.82
CA THR A 74 54.90 -1.49 -12.11
C THR A 74 55.98 -0.96 -11.17
N GLN A 75 56.31 -1.69 -10.11
CA GLN A 75 57.37 -1.34 -9.17
C GLN A 75 58.67 -2.05 -9.50
N GLU A 76 59.81 -1.42 -9.23
CA GLU A 76 61.13 -1.96 -9.46
C GLU A 76 61.39 -3.27 -8.70
N CYS A 77 60.84 -3.38 -7.49
CA CYS A 77 60.94 -4.59 -6.67
C CYS A 77 59.88 -5.67 -7.00
N GLY A 78 58.92 -5.35 -7.91
CA GLY A 78 57.87 -6.31 -8.28
C GLY A 78 56.74 -6.46 -7.29
N TYR A 79 56.69 -5.71 -6.19
CA TYR A 79 55.62 -5.73 -5.19
C TYR A 79 55.47 -4.39 -4.45
N VAL A 80 54.36 -4.22 -3.76
CA VAL A 80 54.05 -3.08 -2.89
C VAL A 80 53.71 -3.59 -1.49
N ALA A 81 53.84 -2.71 -0.50
CA ALA A 81 53.43 -2.93 0.86
C ALA A 81 52.02 -2.39 1.11
N ASN A 82 51.22 -3.09 1.90
CA ASN A 82 49.91 -2.65 2.34
C ASN A 82 49.83 -2.73 3.87
N VAL A 83 49.30 -1.66 4.49
CA VAL A 83 49.15 -1.63 5.96
C VAL A 83 48.06 -2.61 6.38
N GLU A 84 48.39 -3.59 7.22
CA GLU A 84 47.47 -4.62 7.71
C GLU A 84 46.95 -4.30 9.11
N SER A 85 47.83 -3.83 10.00
CA SER A 85 47.49 -3.54 11.39
C SER A 85 48.47 -2.54 12.01
N TYR A 86 48.17 -2.13 13.25
CA TYR A 86 48.97 -1.16 13.99
C TYR A 86 49.18 -1.58 15.45
N ARG A 87 50.23 -1.07 16.06
CA ARG A 87 50.41 -0.99 17.51
C ARG A 87 50.00 0.38 18.01
N SER A 88 49.61 0.51 19.26
CA SER A 88 49.19 1.80 19.84
C SER A 88 50.25 2.89 19.75
N SER A 89 51.54 2.51 19.69
CA SER A 89 52.67 3.43 19.48
C SER A 89 52.70 4.11 18.09
N ALA A 90 51.99 3.56 17.10
CA ALA A 90 51.86 4.19 15.79
C ALA A 90 51.10 5.53 15.83
N ILE A 91 50.30 5.75 16.89
CA ILE A 91 49.50 6.95 17.06
C ILE A 91 50.14 7.85 18.11
N ASN A 92 50.80 8.89 17.63
CA ASN A 92 51.48 9.85 18.48
C ASN A 92 50.64 11.08 18.71
N ASN A 93 50.22 11.35 19.95
CA ASN A 93 49.31 12.45 20.30
C ASN A 93 48.06 12.53 19.44
N GLY A 94 47.49 11.38 19.09
CA GLY A 94 46.28 11.30 18.24
C GLY A 94 46.57 11.36 16.73
N VAL A 95 47.80 11.51 16.31
CA VAL A 95 48.21 11.57 14.90
C VAL A 95 48.74 10.21 14.43
N LEU A 96 48.21 9.69 13.34
CA LEU A 96 48.72 8.55 12.60
C LEU A 96 49.27 9.02 11.25
N THR A 97 50.52 8.79 10.98
CA THR A 97 51.14 9.02 9.68
C THR A 97 51.43 7.70 9.00
N ILE A 98 50.87 7.52 7.80
CA ILE A 98 51.18 6.39 6.94
C ILE A 98 52.38 6.80 6.06
N PRO A 99 53.51 6.05 6.06
CA PRO A 99 54.65 6.41 5.25
C PRO A 99 54.41 6.14 3.75
N ALA A 100 55.10 6.84 2.87
CA ALA A 100 55.02 6.63 1.43
C ALA A 100 55.78 5.35 0.99
N THR A 101 56.89 5.04 1.70
CA THR A 101 57.74 3.86 1.48
C THR A 101 58.15 3.27 2.81
N ILE A 102 58.53 2.01 2.79
CA ILE A 102 59.14 1.30 3.92
C ILE A 102 60.42 0.58 3.45
N LYS A 103 61.33 0.32 4.37
CA LYS A 103 62.50 -0.52 4.11
C LYS A 103 62.17 -2.00 4.24
N TYR A 104 62.45 -2.77 3.21
CA TYR A 104 62.45 -4.25 3.27
C TYR A 104 63.81 -4.77 2.79
N GLY A 105 64.66 -5.12 3.72
CA GLY A 105 66.09 -5.28 3.48
C GLY A 105 66.72 -3.94 3.05
N GLU A 106 67.44 -3.92 1.95
CA GLU A 106 68.07 -2.70 1.40
C GLU A 106 67.14 -1.92 0.42
N ARG A 107 65.93 -2.41 0.19
CA ARG A 107 65.00 -1.85 -0.81
C ARG A 107 63.96 -0.92 -0.18
N ASP A 108 63.64 0.15 -0.91
CA ASP A 108 62.49 0.98 -0.62
C ASP A 108 61.24 0.36 -1.28
N VAL A 109 60.25 -0.01 -0.49
CA VAL A 109 59.01 -0.58 -0.97
C VAL A 109 57.90 0.43 -0.78
N LYS A 110 57.18 0.74 -1.85
CA LYS A 110 56.06 1.69 -1.86
C LYS A 110 54.91 1.15 -1.02
N VAL A 111 54.32 2.00 -0.16
CA VAL A 111 53.07 1.71 0.55
C VAL A 111 51.92 2.11 -0.37
N ALA A 112 51.13 1.14 -0.82
CA ALA A 112 50.10 1.32 -1.84
C ALA A 112 48.65 1.18 -1.34
N GLY A 113 48.45 0.59 -0.14
CA GLY A 113 47.10 0.39 0.35
C GLY A 113 47.00 0.30 1.87
N ILE A 114 45.79 0.42 2.37
CA ILE A 114 45.41 0.13 3.76
C ILE A 114 44.40 -1.00 3.70
N LEU A 115 44.70 -2.12 4.34
CA LEU A 115 43.88 -3.34 4.27
C LEU A 115 42.59 -3.21 5.09
N ARG A 116 41.74 -4.18 4.87
CA ARG A 116 40.46 -4.30 5.58
C ARG A 116 40.66 -4.29 7.10
N ARG A 117 39.90 -3.40 7.78
CA ARG A 117 39.85 -3.26 9.24
C ARG A 117 41.17 -2.90 9.92
N ALA A 118 42.19 -2.45 9.20
CA ALA A 118 43.51 -2.16 9.74
C ALA A 118 43.47 -1.28 11.01
N PHE A 119 42.58 -0.29 11.07
CA PHE A 119 42.39 0.64 12.18
C PHE A 119 40.96 0.66 12.71
N ASN A 120 40.19 -0.41 12.53
CA ASN A 120 38.79 -0.47 12.95
C ASN A 120 38.65 -0.20 14.46
N GLY A 121 37.77 0.75 14.83
CA GLY A 121 37.49 1.10 16.23
C GLY A 121 38.63 1.88 16.92
N CYS A 122 39.54 2.47 16.18
CA CYS A 122 40.64 3.24 16.75
C CYS A 122 40.16 4.60 17.28
N THR A 123 39.79 4.63 18.56
CA THR A 123 39.28 5.86 19.23
C THR A 123 40.38 6.84 19.64
N SER A 124 41.66 6.44 19.67
CA SER A 124 42.78 7.34 19.95
C SER A 124 43.16 8.22 18.74
N LEU A 125 42.69 7.86 17.53
CA LEU A 125 43.04 8.55 16.31
C LEU A 125 42.21 9.83 16.14
N THR A 126 42.89 10.99 16.02
CA THR A 126 42.25 12.30 15.77
C THR A 126 42.63 12.90 14.42
N THR A 127 43.85 12.60 13.96
CA THR A 127 44.35 13.09 12.67
C THR A 127 45.04 11.96 11.90
N LEU A 128 44.62 11.75 10.66
CA LEU A 128 45.19 10.77 9.75
C LEU A 128 45.98 11.51 8.66
N VAL A 129 47.29 11.20 8.55
CA VAL A 129 48.15 11.71 7.48
C VAL A 129 48.44 10.59 6.50
N LEU A 130 48.00 10.73 5.27
CA LEU A 130 48.15 9.76 4.20
C LEU A 130 49.21 10.18 3.20
N PRO A 131 50.02 9.27 2.66
CA PRO A 131 50.89 9.58 1.52
C PRO A 131 50.07 9.63 0.24
N ASP A 132 50.56 10.30 -0.77
CA ASP A 132 49.98 10.34 -2.11
C ASP A 132 50.28 9.06 -2.95
N THR A 133 50.98 8.10 -2.36
CA THR A 133 51.28 6.82 -2.99
C THR A 133 50.14 5.81 -2.90
N LEU A 134 49.14 6.02 -2.01
CA LEU A 134 48.06 5.07 -1.80
C LEU A 134 47.16 4.95 -3.03
N SER A 135 46.79 3.73 -3.37
CA SER A 135 45.80 3.40 -4.39
C SER A 135 44.44 3.13 -3.79
N TYR A 136 44.37 2.54 -2.57
CA TYR A 136 43.07 2.24 -1.96
C TYR A 136 43.09 2.35 -0.42
N ILE A 137 41.89 2.60 0.14
CA ILE A 137 41.60 2.42 1.56
C ILE A 137 40.56 1.31 1.64
N GLY A 138 40.94 0.20 2.26
CA GLY A 138 40.18 -1.05 2.27
C GLY A 138 38.91 -1.00 3.11
N GLN A 139 38.13 -2.03 2.95
CA GLN A 139 36.83 -2.19 3.62
C GLN A 139 36.96 -2.04 5.15
N GLU A 140 36.14 -1.17 5.75
CA GLU A 140 36.11 -0.94 7.20
C GLU A 140 37.45 -0.51 7.81
N ALA A 141 38.40 0.02 7.01
CA ALA A 141 39.77 0.28 7.47
C ALA A 141 39.79 1.22 8.69
N PHE A 142 38.99 2.29 8.69
CA PHE A 142 38.83 3.25 9.79
C PHE A 142 37.39 3.26 10.34
N ASN A 143 36.68 2.14 10.24
CA ASN A 143 35.30 2.05 10.73
C ASN A 143 35.26 2.35 12.24
N ASN A 144 34.35 3.24 12.67
CA ASN A 144 34.18 3.68 14.05
C ASN A 144 35.43 4.32 14.70
N CYS A 145 36.29 4.97 13.91
CA CYS A 145 37.30 5.90 14.46
C CYS A 145 36.61 7.20 14.86
N VAL A 146 35.80 7.16 15.94
CA VAL A 146 34.85 8.22 16.32
C VAL A 146 35.49 9.57 16.57
N ASN A 147 36.75 9.62 16.98
CA ASN A 147 37.51 10.85 17.27
C ASN A 147 38.31 11.36 16.07
N LEU A 148 38.32 10.64 14.93
CA LEU A 148 39.00 11.11 13.73
C LEU A 148 38.34 12.38 13.19
N ALA A 149 39.00 13.52 13.36
CA ALA A 149 38.47 14.84 13.01
C ALA A 149 39.04 15.38 11.67
N SER A 150 40.24 14.94 11.29
CA SER A 150 40.95 15.47 10.13
C SER A 150 41.68 14.36 9.37
N ILE A 151 41.61 14.44 8.04
CA ILE A 151 42.42 13.63 7.13
C ILE A 151 43.29 14.61 6.31
N GLN A 152 44.55 14.29 6.20
CA GLN A 152 45.53 15.11 5.45
C GLN A 152 46.23 14.23 4.43
N THR A 153 46.46 14.74 3.27
CA THR A 153 47.35 14.07 2.28
C THR A 153 48.66 14.84 2.20
N LYS A 154 49.74 14.11 2.42
CA LYS A 154 51.13 14.64 2.34
C LYS A 154 51.72 14.28 0.99
N ALA A 155 51.87 15.27 0.10
CA ALA A 155 52.70 15.19 -1.07
C ALA A 155 54.16 15.54 -0.66
N GLU A 156 55.14 15.30 -1.54
CA GLU A 156 56.59 15.46 -1.25
C GLU A 156 56.95 16.82 -0.60
N SER A 157 56.25 17.90 -0.94
CA SER A 157 56.57 19.25 -0.42
C SER A 157 55.40 19.98 0.28
N THR A 158 54.17 19.45 0.26
CA THR A 158 52.97 20.14 0.77
C THR A 158 52.03 19.17 1.51
N THR A 159 51.37 19.70 2.57
CA THR A 159 50.28 18.97 3.26
C THR A 159 48.96 19.64 2.94
N LEU A 160 48.01 18.87 2.38
CA LEU A 160 46.66 19.32 2.02
C LEU A 160 45.65 18.81 3.03
N ASN A 161 45.05 19.72 3.79
CA ASN A 161 44.06 19.40 4.79
C ASN A 161 42.71 19.04 4.17
N GLY A 162 42.05 17.98 4.70
CA GLY A 162 40.76 17.51 4.19
C GLY A 162 40.83 16.79 2.84
N HIS A 163 42.01 16.73 2.23
CA HIS A 163 42.20 16.21 0.88
C HIS A 163 42.44 14.69 0.91
N LEU A 164 41.68 13.93 0.14
CA LEU A 164 41.88 12.52 -0.14
C LEU A 164 42.29 12.34 -1.60
N ALA A 165 43.46 11.78 -1.84
CA ALA A 165 44.03 11.54 -3.16
C ALA A 165 44.23 10.05 -3.50
N VAL A 166 43.54 9.16 -2.79
CA VAL A 166 43.54 7.70 -3.06
C VAL A 166 42.59 7.41 -4.23
N GLU A 167 42.83 6.35 -4.98
CA GLU A 167 41.98 6.01 -6.13
C GLU A 167 40.63 5.42 -5.70
N ASN A 168 40.65 4.51 -4.71
CA ASN A 168 39.47 3.78 -4.28
C ASN A 168 39.26 3.88 -2.76
N ILE A 169 38.04 4.23 -2.35
CA ILE A 169 37.58 4.21 -0.97
C ILE A 169 36.52 3.12 -0.86
N GLU A 170 36.85 2.03 -0.16
CA GLU A 170 36.02 0.84 -0.15
C GLU A 170 34.86 0.93 0.85
N TYR A 171 34.05 -0.12 0.87
CA TYR A 171 32.86 -0.26 1.71
C TYR A 171 33.15 0.05 3.19
N ARG A 172 32.39 1.01 3.75
CA ARG A 172 32.53 1.46 5.16
C ARG A 172 33.92 1.90 5.60
N ALA A 173 34.77 2.31 4.70
CA ALA A 173 36.16 2.64 5.05
C ALA A 173 36.26 3.65 6.19
N PHE A 174 35.40 4.64 6.27
CA PHE A 174 35.30 5.67 7.33
C PHE A 174 33.89 5.70 7.99
N TYR A 175 33.18 4.61 7.98
CA TYR A 175 31.86 4.51 8.63
C TYR A 175 31.94 4.92 10.10
N GLY A 176 31.06 5.81 10.55
CA GLY A 176 30.97 6.21 11.96
C GLY A 176 32.14 7.06 12.46
N CYS A 177 32.95 7.65 11.59
CA CYS A 177 33.96 8.67 11.95
C CYS A 177 33.23 9.98 12.32
N SER A 178 32.56 10.00 13.47
CA SER A 178 31.59 11.03 13.85
C SER A 178 32.20 12.42 14.06
N SER A 179 33.51 12.53 14.34
CA SER A 179 34.21 13.80 14.51
C SER A 179 34.73 14.40 13.21
N LEU A 180 34.68 13.67 12.09
CA LEU A 180 35.21 14.12 10.81
C LEU A 180 34.40 15.32 10.28
N THR A 181 35.09 16.46 9.98
CA THR A 181 34.41 17.71 9.64
C THR A 181 34.37 18.05 8.17
N GLY A 182 35.35 17.61 7.38
CA GLY A 182 35.42 17.94 5.96
C GLY A 182 36.18 16.91 5.14
N ILE A 183 35.74 16.69 3.92
CA ILE A 183 36.37 15.82 2.93
C ILE A 183 36.40 16.50 1.57
N GLN A 184 37.57 16.51 0.95
CA GLN A 184 37.77 16.84 -0.45
C GLN A 184 38.19 15.55 -1.18
N LEU A 185 37.32 15.08 -2.07
CA LEU A 185 37.65 13.97 -2.98
C LEU A 185 38.51 14.52 -4.10
N GLY A 186 39.82 14.71 -3.76
CA GLY A 186 40.75 15.44 -4.54
C GLY A 186 41.42 14.61 -5.63
N GLU A 187 42.22 15.32 -6.43
CA GLU A 187 43.13 14.76 -7.41
C GLU A 187 44.57 14.92 -6.92
N LYS A 188 45.43 14.01 -7.30
CA LYS A 188 46.86 14.19 -7.29
C LYS A 188 47.34 14.42 -8.75
N ILE A 189 48.28 15.30 -8.91
CA ILE A 189 48.90 15.56 -10.20
C ILE A 189 50.28 14.87 -10.20
N GLN A 190 50.43 13.87 -11.05
CA GLN A 190 51.69 13.17 -11.24
C GLN A 190 52.16 13.37 -12.69
N GLY A 191 53.02 14.34 -12.94
CA GLY A 191 53.37 14.79 -14.29
C GLY A 191 52.16 15.31 -15.03
N ASN A 192 51.86 14.74 -16.19
CA ASN A 192 50.69 15.12 -17.02
C ASN A 192 49.43 14.28 -16.68
N ASN A 193 49.51 13.33 -15.75
CA ASN A 193 48.36 12.47 -15.37
C ASN A 193 47.67 13.00 -14.12
N ARG A 194 46.36 13.22 -14.24
CA ARG A 194 45.50 13.46 -13.09
C ARG A 194 45.06 12.11 -12.51
N MET A 195 45.54 11.83 -11.32
CA MET A 195 45.14 10.67 -10.53
C MET A 195 44.45 11.16 -9.27
N GLY A 196 43.58 10.39 -8.70
CA GLY A 196 42.88 10.75 -7.47
C GLY A 196 41.66 9.87 -7.25
N VAL A 197 40.76 10.27 -6.36
CA VAL A 197 39.58 9.47 -6.04
C VAL A 197 38.75 9.23 -7.29
N GLN A 198 38.62 7.98 -7.67
CA GLN A 198 37.79 7.52 -8.78
C GLN A 198 36.49 6.94 -8.26
N THR A 199 36.56 6.11 -7.19
CA THR A 199 35.38 5.41 -6.65
C THR A 199 35.25 5.60 -5.14
N VAL A 200 34.00 5.82 -4.71
CA VAL A 200 33.58 5.81 -3.30
C VAL A 200 32.47 4.80 -3.16
N GLN A 201 32.75 3.70 -2.43
CA GLN A 201 31.80 2.60 -2.30
C GLN A 201 30.72 2.89 -1.26
N ASN A 202 29.74 1.99 -1.22
CA ASN A 202 28.57 2.08 -0.35
C ASN A 202 29.00 2.29 1.12
N GLU A 203 28.28 3.18 1.83
CA GLU A 203 28.46 3.48 3.25
C GLU A 203 29.87 3.96 3.65
N ALA A 204 30.74 4.34 2.70
CA ALA A 204 32.14 4.69 2.99
C ALA A 204 32.29 5.75 4.08
N PHE A 205 31.44 6.77 4.11
CA PHE A 205 31.38 7.85 5.11
C PHE A 205 30.04 7.91 5.83
N MET A 206 29.26 6.85 5.83
CA MET A 206 27.97 6.83 6.52
C MET A 206 28.16 7.08 8.02
N ASN A 207 27.26 7.85 8.64
CA ASN A 207 27.32 8.24 10.05
C ASN A 207 28.51 9.14 10.43
N CYS A 208 29.15 9.83 9.49
CA CYS A 208 30.07 10.92 9.81
C CYS A 208 29.26 12.16 10.19
N THR A 209 28.73 12.18 11.42
CA THR A 209 27.68 13.12 11.82
C THR A 209 28.14 14.59 11.88
N ASN A 210 29.43 14.87 12.08
CA ASN A 210 29.98 16.22 12.05
C ASN A 210 30.50 16.66 10.68
N LEU A 211 30.43 15.77 9.67
CA LEU A 211 30.85 16.13 8.31
C LEU A 211 29.95 17.24 7.78
N ASN A 212 30.48 18.45 7.60
CA ASN A 212 29.77 19.64 7.15
C ASN A 212 30.25 20.16 5.77
N SER A 213 31.34 19.59 5.24
CA SER A 213 31.90 19.96 3.95
C SER A 213 32.32 18.74 3.15
N LEU A 214 31.79 18.62 1.91
CA LEU A 214 32.13 17.61 0.94
C LEU A 214 32.45 18.31 -0.39
N GLU A 215 33.65 18.13 -0.91
CA GLU A 215 34.00 18.57 -2.26
C GLU A 215 34.28 17.37 -3.17
N ILE A 216 33.65 17.36 -4.36
CA ILE A 216 33.79 16.30 -5.36
C ILE A 216 34.67 16.86 -6.51
N GLY A 217 35.87 16.32 -6.61
CA GLY A 217 36.86 16.73 -7.65
C GLY A 217 36.67 16.01 -8.99
N PRO A 218 37.47 16.41 -10.00
CA PRO A 218 37.27 16.03 -11.41
C PRO A 218 37.53 14.56 -11.71
N THR A 219 38.28 13.84 -10.86
CA THR A 219 38.63 12.42 -11.08
C THR A 219 37.55 11.45 -10.59
N VAL A 220 36.60 11.91 -9.79
CA VAL A 220 35.54 11.04 -9.23
C VAL A 220 34.60 10.61 -10.34
N THR A 221 34.59 9.32 -10.63
CA THR A 221 33.75 8.70 -11.65
C THR A 221 32.53 8.00 -11.08
N TRP A 222 32.63 7.50 -9.84
CA TRP A 222 31.56 6.73 -9.22
C TRP A 222 31.47 6.93 -7.71
N ILE A 223 30.28 7.30 -7.26
CA ILE A 223 29.89 7.33 -5.85
C ILE A 223 28.68 6.41 -5.70
N GLU A 224 28.79 5.40 -4.85
CA GLU A 224 27.68 4.49 -4.58
C GLU A 224 26.61 5.13 -3.70
N GLY A 225 25.37 4.65 -3.82
CA GLY A 225 24.29 5.09 -2.96
C GLY A 225 24.61 4.82 -1.50
N GLY A 226 24.31 5.79 -0.62
CA GLY A 226 24.59 5.66 0.82
C GLY A 226 26.01 5.98 1.26
N ALA A 227 26.92 6.31 0.34
CA ALA A 227 28.32 6.63 0.70
C ALA A 227 28.44 7.72 1.78
N PHE A 228 27.54 8.72 1.79
CA PHE A 228 27.47 9.82 2.77
C PHE A 228 26.13 9.84 3.53
N ALA A 229 25.46 8.72 3.66
CA ALA A 229 24.18 8.62 4.36
C ALA A 229 24.31 9.01 5.84
N ASN A 230 23.29 9.70 6.39
CA ASN A 230 23.25 10.15 7.78
C ASN A 230 24.43 11.04 8.24
N CYS A 231 25.03 11.80 7.33
CA CYS A 231 25.94 12.90 7.66
C CYS A 231 25.11 14.13 8.06
N THR A 232 24.67 14.18 9.32
CA THR A 232 23.63 15.13 9.79
C THR A 232 24.06 16.59 9.83
N SER A 233 25.35 16.88 9.82
CA SER A 233 25.88 18.24 9.71
C SER A 233 26.09 18.68 8.26
N LEU A 234 26.00 17.77 7.29
CA LEU A 234 26.15 18.12 5.89
C LEU A 234 24.86 18.77 5.40
N ASP A 235 24.93 20.07 5.11
CA ASP A 235 23.81 20.85 4.60
C ASP A 235 24.09 21.31 3.16
N GLY A 236 23.36 20.71 2.24
CA GLY A 236 23.51 21.03 0.82
C GLY A 236 23.04 22.44 0.45
N LEU A 237 22.03 23.00 1.16
CA LEU A 237 21.54 24.35 0.93
C LEU A 237 22.50 25.41 1.42
N ALA A 238 23.22 25.13 2.52
CA ALA A 238 24.29 26.00 3.03
C ALA A 238 25.62 25.87 2.26
N GLY A 239 25.64 25.10 1.16
CA GLY A 239 26.84 24.91 0.32
C GLY A 239 27.84 23.90 0.89
N GLY A 240 27.36 22.99 1.74
CA GLY A 240 28.18 21.90 2.30
C GLY A 240 28.64 20.89 1.24
N VAL A 241 27.98 20.81 0.09
CA VAL A 241 28.38 19.98 -1.05
C VAL A 241 28.83 20.86 -2.21
N LYS A 242 30.07 20.69 -2.65
CA LYS A 242 30.69 21.44 -3.76
C LYS A 242 31.16 20.49 -4.85
N ILE A 243 31.00 20.93 -6.10
CA ILE A 243 31.52 20.23 -7.27
C ILE A 243 32.65 21.09 -7.88
N ARG A 244 33.84 20.50 -8.01
CA ARG A 244 34.98 21.16 -8.62
C ARG A 244 35.36 20.46 -9.92
N ASP A 245 35.04 21.10 -11.04
CA ASP A 245 35.40 20.67 -12.40
C ASP A 245 34.99 19.22 -12.75
N ASN A 246 33.92 18.69 -12.15
CA ASN A 246 33.44 17.36 -12.43
C ASN A 246 32.20 17.39 -13.33
N PRO A 247 32.27 16.82 -14.55
CA PRO A 247 31.16 16.87 -15.51
C PRO A 247 30.03 15.88 -15.16
N LEU A 248 30.30 14.86 -14.33
CA LEU A 248 29.36 13.77 -14.00
C LEU A 248 28.42 14.12 -12.87
N TYR A 249 28.80 15.06 -12.00
CA TYR A 249 28.03 15.42 -10.82
C TYR A 249 27.57 16.87 -10.88
N PHE A 250 26.45 17.17 -10.24
CA PHE A 250 25.97 18.52 -10.01
C PHE A 250 25.08 18.58 -8.78
N VAL A 251 24.94 19.77 -8.21
CA VAL A 251 24.05 20.05 -7.10
C VAL A 251 22.87 20.88 -7.59
N HIS A 252 21.65 20.48 -7.23
CA HIS A 252 20.43 21.24 -7.47
C HIS A 252 19.60 21.28 -6.21
N ASN A 253 19.26 22.48 -5.71
CA ASN A 253 18.54 22.67 -4.45
C ASN A 253 19.18 21.91 -3.28
N GLY A 254 20.51 21.93 -3.18
CA GLY A 254 21.24 21.25 -2.12
C GLY A 254 21.35 19.73 -2.24
N ILE A 255 20.77 19.13 -3.24
CA ILE A 255 20.78 17.69 -3.50
C ILE A 255 21.81 17.34 -4.55
N LEU A 256 22.58 16.29 -4.34
CA LEU A 256 23.60 15.80 -5.25
C LEU A 256 22.99 14.82 -6.27
N TYR A 257 23.28 15.06 -7.52
CA TYR A 257 22.86 14.24 -8.66
C TYR A 257 24.07 13.74 -9.46
N TYR A 258 23.88 12.59 -10.10
CA TYR A 258 24.79 11.99 -11.06
C TYR A 258 24.15 12.02 -12.46
N ARG A 259 24.92 12.45 -13.48
CA ARG A 259 24.50 12.42 -14.89
C ARG A 259 24.78 11.05 -15.50
N GLU A 260 23.72 10.26 -15.71
CA GLU A 260 23.80 8.97 -16.37
C GLU A 260 23.58 9.14 -17.88
N GLY A 261 24.64 9.58 -18.59
CA GLY A 261 24.55 9.93 -20.01
C GLY A 261 23.87 11.29 -20.26
N SER A 262 23.39 11.51 -21.49
CA SER A 262 22.90 12.82 -21.93
C SER A 262 21.43 13.11 -21.56
N ARG A 263 20.66 12.13 -21.09
CA ARG A 263 19.19 12.25 -20.91
C ARG A 263 18.66 11.69 -19.59
N SER A 264 19.53 11.32 -18.68
CA SER A 264 19.13 10.71 -17.41
C SER A 264 19.93 11.30 -16.26
N ASN A 265 19.24 11.77 -15.25
CA ASN A 265 19.83 12.20 -13.98
C ASN A 265 19.41 11.21 -12.87
N VAL A 266 20.34 10.89 -12.02
CA VAL A 266 20.12 10.01 -10.87
C VAL A 266 20.27 10.83 -9.60
N LEU A 267 19.28 10.82 -8.72
CA LEU A 267 19.37 11.42 -7.40
C LEU A 267 20.23 10.52 -6.52
N LEU A 268 21.38 11.02 -6.12
CA LEU A 268 22.39 10.24 -5.41
C LEU A 268 22.35 10.47 -3.90
N LEU A 269 22.23 11.73 -3.46
CA LEU A 269 22.30 12.10 -2.05
C LEU A 269 21.52 13.39 -1.78
N CYS A 270 20.56 13.34 -0.89
CA CYS A 270 20.08 14.51 -0.16
C CYS A 270 20.87 14.54 1.16
N PRO A 271 21.71 15.55 1.39
CA PRO A 271 22.46 15.64 2.64
C PRO A 271 21.53 15.72 3.85
N ALA A 272 21.81 14.92 4.87
CA ALA A 272 20.89 14.74 6.00
C ALA A 272 20.70 16.01 6.86
N GLY A 273 21.63 16.96 6.81
CA GLY A 273 21.52 18.27 7.45
C GLY A 273 20.64 19.27 6.68
N THR A 274 20.22 18.93 5.46
CA THR A 274 19.41 19.84 4.62
C THR A 274 17.99 19.98 5.18
N GLN A 275 17.64 21.20 5.62
CA GLN A 275 16.34 21.53 6.22
C GLN A 275 15.35 21.97 5.13
N SER A 276 14.99 21.08 4.20
CA SER A 276 14.17 21.46 3.03
C SER A 276 12.66 21.46 3.28
N GLY A 277 12.16 20.89 4.39
CA GLY A 277 10.73 20.77 4.67
C GLY A 277 9.97 20.05 3.56
N ILE A 278 9.56 20.78 2.51
CA ILE A 278 8.80 20.23 1.37
C ILE A 278 9.71 20.23 0.12
N LEU A 279 9.83 19.07 -0.52
CA LEU A 279 10.62 18.90 -1.74
C LEU A 279 9.72 18.59 -2.94
N THR A 280 9.64 19.55 -3.87
CA THR A 280 8.84 19.45 -5.10
C THR A 280 9.61 19.83 -6.36
N ASN A 281 10.75 20.52 -6.22
CA ASN A 281 11.52 21.03 -7.35
C ASN A 281 12.74 20.15 -7.61
N PHE A 282 12.68 19.36 -8.67
CA PHE A 282 13.74 18.48 -9.15
C PHE A 282 14.27 18.95 -10.50
N PRO A 283 15.53 18.66 -10.85
CA PRO A 283 15.99 18.87 -12.21
C PRO A 283 15.23 17.98 -13.19
N GLU A 284 15.24 18.38 -14.46
CA GLU A 284 14.63 17.59 -15.52
C GLU A 284 15.26 16.18 -15.61
N ASN A 285 14.46 15.22 -16.07
CA ASN A 285 14.91 13.86 -16.38
C ASN A 285 15.53 13.07 -15.21
N VAL A 286 15.08 13.30 -13.98
CA VAL A 286 15.43 12.42 -12.86
C VAL A 286 14.73 11.07 -13.03
N THR A 287 15.51 10.01 -13.27
CA THR A 287 14.97 8.68 -13.58
C THR A 287 15.06 7.70 -12.43
N GLN A 288 15.94 7.95 -11.47
CA GLN A 288 16.18 7.07 -10.35
C GLN A 288 16.50 7.84 -9.07
N ILE A 289 16.00 7.34 -7.93
CA ILE A 289 16.44 7.69 -6.59
C ILE A 289 17.29 6.50 -6.09
N ARG A 290 18.56 6.76 -5.77
CA ARG A 290 19.52 5.71 -5.35
C ARG A 290 19.20 5.15 -3.96
N ASN A 291 19.84 4.01 -3.65
CA ASN A 291 19.82 3.43 -2.31
C ASN A 291 20.27 4.48 -1.28
N GLN A 292 19.54 4.57 -0.16
CA GLN A 292 19.88 5.45 0.98
C GLN A 292 19.97 6.95 0.62
N ALA A 293 19.44 7.39 -0.51
CA ALA A 293 19.60 8.77 -1.03
C ALA A 293 19.08 9.86 -0.09
N PHE A 294 18.07 9.59 0.70
CA PHE A 294 17.49 10.47 1.74
C PHE A 294 17.66 9.89 3.15
N TYR A 295 18.57 8.96 3.36
CA TYR A 295 18.75 8.31 4.66
C TYR A 295 19.05 9.36 5.76
N GLY A 296 18.22 9.40 6.81
CA GLY A 296 18.41 10.32 7.92
C GLY A 296 18.01 11.78 7.64
N CYS A 297 17.30 12.08 6.54
CA CYS A 297 16.80 13.43 6.23
C CYS A 297 15.62 13.78 7.12
N ARG A 298 15.89 14.11 8.38
CA ARG A 298 14.90 14.34 9.45
C ARG A 298 14.08 15.61 9.26
N GLY A 299 14.63 16.60 8.54
CA GLY A 299 13.97 17.87 8.22
C GLY A 299 13.00 17.77 7.04
N LEU A 300 12.97 16.67 6.31
CA LEU A 300 12.07 16.47 5.17
C LEU A 300 10.67 16.11 5.68
N SER A 301 9.68 16.98 5.45
CA SER A 301 8.29 16.76 5.88
C SER A 301 7.41 16.18 4.78
N SER A 302 7.69 16.51 3.52
CA SER A 302 6.92 16.04 2.36
C SER A 302 7.78 16.02 1.10
N ILE A 303 7.49 15.07 0.21
CA ILE A 303 8.13 14.97 -1.09
C ILE A 303 7.14 14.55 -2.17
N THR A 304 7.23 15.19 -3.34
CA THR A 304 6.53 14.75 -4.56
C THR A 304 7.55 14.20 -5.55
N ILE A 305 7.54 12.90 -5.77
CA ILE A 305 8.44 12.21 -6.70
C ILE A 305 8.06 12.60 -8.15
N PRO A 306 9.03 13.02 -9.00
CA PRO A 306 8.75 13.35 -10.39
C PRO A 306 8.23 12.17 -11.19
N ASN A 307 7.37 12.44 -12.18
CA ASN A 307 6.81 11.43 -13.09
C ASN A 307 7.82 10.81 -14.06
N THR A 308 9.05 11.29 -14.06
CA THR A 308 10.18 10.71 -14.80
C THR A 308 10.87 9.58 -14.06
N VAL A 309 10.71 9.51 -12.70
CA VAL A 309 11.36 8.49 -11.86
C VAL A 309 10.76 7.11 -12.12
N LYS A 310 11.62 6.12 -12.35
CA LYS A 310 11.29 4.73 -12.62
C LYS A 310 11.56 3.81 -11.42
N SER A 311 12.54 4.15 -10.57
CA SER A 311 12.92 3.32 -9.44
C SER A 311 13.32 4.13 -8.21
N ILE A 312 13.00 3.59 -7.03
CA ILE A 312 13.41 4.06 -5.73
C ILE A 312 14.22 2.93 -5.08
N GLY A 313 15.46 3.23 -4.70
CA GLY A 313 16.41 2.24 -4.17
C GLY A 313 16.12 1.82 -2.73
N ASP A 314 16.84 0.80 -2.26
CA ASP A 314 16.71 0.28 -0.90
C ASP A 314 17.01 1.37 0.13
N ARG A 315 16.20 1.41 1.21
CA ARG A 315 16.36 2.35 2.32
C ARG A 315 16.44 3.82 1.89
N ALA A 316 15.90 4.18 0.71
CA ALA A 316 16.04 5.52 0.15
C ALA A 316 15.58 6.62 1.11
N PHE A 317 14.55 6.39 1.89
CA PHE A 317 13.99 7.32 2.90
C PHE A 317 14.07 6.74 4.33
N TYR A 318 15.01 5.85 4.59
CA TYR A 318 15.15 5.26 5.92
C TYR A 318 15.47 6.35 6.97
N ASP A 319 14.89 6.26 8.16
CA ASP A 319 15.09 7.20 9.29
C ASP A 319 14.70 8.67 8.99
N CYS A 320 13.82 8.90 8.01
CA CYS A 320 13.20 10.21 7.73
C CYS A 320 12.06 10.46 8.70
N ILE A 321 12.36 10.67 9.97
CA ILE A 321 11.35 10.74 11.06
C ILE A 321 10.35 11.89 10.94
N GLY A 322 10.68 12.96 10.19
CA GLY A 322 9.79 14.09 9.89
C GLY A 322 8.85 13.88 8.71
N LEU A 323 9.06 12.82 7.91
CA LEU A 323 8.38 12.62 6.64
C LEU A 323 6.92 12.18 6.85
N GLY A 324 5.98 13.10 6.57
CA GLY A 324 4.54 12.86 6.73
C GLY A 324 3.83 12.45 5.44
N ASN A 325 4.26 12.97 4.28
CA ASN A 325 3.61 12.68 3.00
C ASN A 325 4.61 12.42 1.89
N VAL A 326 4.34 11.38 1.09
CA VAL A 326 5.12 11.06 -0.13
C VAL A 326 4.17 10.81 -1.28
N THR A 327 4.25 11.65 -2.32
CA THR A 327 3.51 11.42 -3.56
C THR A 327 4.38 10.62 -4.51
N ILE A 328 3.93 9.43 -4.89
CA ILE A 328 4.64 8.49 -5.78
C ILE A 328 3.82 8.27 -7.04
N PRO A 329 4.30 8.69 -8.22
CA PRO A 329 3.58 8.56 -9.49
C PRO A 329 3.65 7.13 -10.04
N ASP A 330 2.78 6.82 -11.00
CA ASP A 330 2.71 5.52 -11.68
C ASP A 330 3.95 5.17 -12.50
N SER A 331 4.76 6.18 -12.82
CA SER A 331 6.04 5.97 -13.49
C SER A 331 7.03 5.13 -12.68
N VAL A 332 6.85 5.07 -11.34
CA VAL A 332 7.69 4.26 -10.44
C VAL A 332 7.26 2.81 -10.53
N THR A 333 8.09 2.00 -11.20
CA THR A 333 7.83 0.57 -11.44
C THR A 333 8.60 -0.34 -10.47
N SER A 334 9.55 0.22 -9.70
CA SER A 334 10.33 -0.53 -8.72
C SER A 334 10.55 0.29 -7.45
N ILE A 335 10.28 -0.31 -6.29
CA ILE A 335 10.52 0.25 -4.96
C ILE A 335 11.29 -0.80 -4.17
N GLY A 336 12.45 -0.42 -3.64
CA GLY A 336 13.36 -1.30 -2.92
C GLY A 336 12.87 -1.73 -1.55
N ALA A 337 13.74 -2.42 -0.83
CA ALA A 337 13.48 -2.88 0.53
C ALA A 337 13.61 -1.74 1.57
N GLU A 338 12.80 -1.79 2.62
CA GLU A 338 12.88 -0.91 3.80
C GLU A 338 12.88 0.60 3.47
N VAL A 339 12.30 1.01 2.31
CA VAL A 339 12.41 2.40 1.80
C VAL A 339 11.97 3.43 2.83
N PHE A 340 10.86 3.20 3.52
CA PHE A 340 10.28 4.13 4.51
C PHE A 340 10.37 3.61 5.95
N LYS A 341 11.31 2.72 6.25
CA LYS A 341 11.47 2.22 7.61
C LYS A 341 11.96 3.32 8.54
N ASN A 342 11.45 3.35 9.76
CA ASN A 342 11.71 4.38 10.76
C ASN A 342 11.31 5.82 10.35
N CYS A 343 10.41 5.99 9.40
CA CYS A 343 9.78 7.26 9.12
C CYS A 343 8.73 7.63 10.17
N SER A 344 8.07 8.79 10.02
CA SER A 344 6.96 9.20 10.87
C SER A 344 5.88 8.12 10.96
N SER A 345 5.31 7.90 12.15
CA SER A 345 4.16 7.01 12.34
C SER A 345 2.91 7.48 11.58
N GLY A 346 2.87 8.76 11.22
CA GLY A 346 1.81 9.37 10.40
C GLY A 346 2.12 9.41 8.90
N LEU A 347 3.18 8.74 8.44
CA LEU A 347 3.53 8.73 7.02
C LEU A 347 2.37 8.23 6.15
N CYS A 348 1.99 9.04 5.16
CA CYS A 348 0.98 8.70 4.16
C CYS A 348 1.59 8.66 2.75
N ILE A 349 1.40 7.55 2.07
CA ILE A 349 1.78 7.38 0.66
C ILE A 349 0.60 7.80 -0.22
N ILE A 350 0.81 8.82 -1.04
CA ILE A 350 -0.17 9.33 -2.02
C ILE A 350 0.18 8.73 -3.37
N CYS A 351 -0.72 7.93 -3.94
CA CYS A 351 -0.46 7.18 -5.17
C CYS A 351 -1.77 6.80 -5.89
N THR A 352 -1.66 6.22 -7.07
CA THR A 352 -2.80 5.67 -7.82
C THR A 352 -3.14 4.25 -7.33
N SER A 353 -4.41 3.94 -7.25
CA SER A 353 -4.90 2.61 -6.88
C SER A 353 -4.37 1.53 -7.82
N GLY A 354 -3.80 0.45 -7.27
CA GLY A 354 -3.20 -0.66 -8.01
C GLY A 354 -1.81 -0.38 -8.57
N SER A 355 -1.21 0.80 -8.31
CA SER A 355 0.17 1.12 -8.69
C SER A 355 1.20 0.29 -7.91
N THR A 356 2.46 0.39 -8.29
CA THR A 356 3.58 -0.21 -7.52
C THR A 356 3.66 0.38 -6.11
N ALA A 357 3.42 1.69 -5.97
CA ALA A 357 3.41 2.39 -4.69
C ALA A 357 2.26 1.93 -3.78
N ASP A 358 1.07 1.73 -4.36
CA ASP A 358 -0.10 1.20 -3.63
C ASP A 358 0.17 -0.20 -3.08
N ARG A 359 0.69 -1.10 -3.91
CA ARG A 359 1.08 -2.46 -3.47
C ARG A 359 2.17 -2.44 -2.41
N TYR A 360 3.19 -1.58 -2.57
CA TYR A 360 4.25 -1.42 -1.59
C TYR A 360 3.70 -0.95 -0.23
N ALA A 361 2.82 0.07 -0.24
CA ALA A 361 2.20 0.59 0.99
C ALA A 361 1.36 -0.48 1.71
N ILE A 362 0.57 -1.27 0.97
CA ILE A 362 -0.21 -2.39 1.52
C ILE A 362 0.73 -3.42 2.17
N THR A 363 1.76 -3.86 1.45
CA THR A 363 2.69 -4.91 1.92
C THR A 363 3.44 -4.50 3.18
N ASN A 364 3.74 -3.19 3.33
CA ASN A 364 4.50 -2.65 4.46
C ASN A 364 3.62 -1.99 5.53
N ASN A 365 2.28 -2.17 5.49
CA ASN A 365 1.30 -1.61 6.43
C ASN A 365 1.42 -0.08 6.61
N LEU A 366 1.71 0.65 5.53
CA LEU A 366 1.78 2.11 5.53
C LEU A 366 0.40 2.72 5.25
N THR A 367 0.13 3.86 5.89
CA THR A 367 -1.06 4.66 5.55
C THR A 367 -0.96 5.12 4.10
N ARG A 368 -2.07 5.07 3.38
CA ARG A 368 -2.13 5.47 1.98
C ARG A 368 -3.35 6.30 1.67
N SER A 369 -3.19 7.24 0.76
CA SER A 369 -4.25 8.00 0.12
C SER A 369 -4.16 7.74 -1.37
N VAL A 370 -5.15 7.00 -1.90
CA VAL A 370 -5.07 6.52 -3.29
C VAL A 370 -6.02 7.27 -4.22
N GLU A 371 -5.50 7.70 -5.35
CA GLU A 371 -6.32 8.18 -6.45
C GLU A 371 -6.90 6.97 -7.19
N CYS A 372 -8.23 6.91 -7.25
CA CYS A 372 -8.99 5.88 -7.94
C CYS A 372 -9.52 6.43 -9.26
N THR A 373 -9.47 5.60 -10.30
CA THR A 373 -10.07 5.91 -11.61
C THR A 373 -11.38 5.16 -11.77
N ILE A 374 -12.46 5.89 -12.05
CA ILE A 374 -13.74 5.34 -12.47
C ILE A 374 -13.86 5.50 -13.98
N THR A 375 -13.96 4.38 -14.68
CA THR A 375 -14.21 4.36 -16.12
C THR A 375 -15.72 4.16 -16.34
N PHE A 376 -16.40 5.18 -16.80
CA PHE A 376 -17.80 5.10 -17.25
C PHE A 376 -17.82 4.59 -18.70
N TYR A 377 -18.47 3.48 -18.94
CA TYR A 377 -18.51 2.84 -20.25
C TYR A 377 -19.93 2.77 -20.81
N ASN A 378 -20.14 3.33 -22.00
CA ASN A 378 -21.39 3.20 -22.72
C ASN A 378 -21.39 1.93 -23.56
N THR A 379 -22.22 0.98 -23.19
CA THR A 379 -22.30 -0.36 -23.84
C THR A 379 -22.79 -0.31 -25.28
N GLU A 380 -23.51 0.74 -25.69
CA GLU A 380 -24.04 0.88 -27.05
C GLU A 380 -23.09 1.63 -27.98
N THR A 381 -22.60 2.79 -27.55
CA THR A 381 -21.71 3.62 -28.37
C THR A 381 -20.24 3.21 -28.26
N ARG A 382 -19.90 2.36 -27.29
CA ARG A 382 -18.53 1.95 -26.93
C ARG A 382 -17.63 3.11 -26.49
N GLN A 383 -18.21 4.23 -26.11
CA GLN A 383 -17.48 5.37 -25.57
C GLN A 383 -17.15 5.14 -24.09
N SER A 384 -16.02 5.65 -23.65
CA SER A 384 -15.63 5.66 -22.23
C SER A 384 -15.23 7.07 -21.78
N ILE A 385 -15.55 7.38 -20.52
CA ILE A 385 -15.14 8.60 -19.85
C ILE A 385 -14.49 8.19 -18.53
N GLU A 386 -13.26 8.65 -18.29
CA GLU A 386 -12.57 8.43 -17.04
C GLU A 386 -12.69 9.64 -16.13
N LYS A 387 -12.97 9.38 -14.86
CA LYS A 387 -12.94 10.38 -13.79
C LYS A 387 -12.11 9.86 -12.63
N LYS A 388 -11.32 10.76 -12.03
CA LYS A 388 -10.44 10.48 -10.91
C LYS A 388 -10.99 11.03 -9.61
N VAL A 389 -10.82 10.29 -8.54
CA VAL A 389 -11.27 10.65 -7.20
C VAL A 389 -10.36 9.99 -6.15
N MET A 390 -10.10 10.68 -5.04
CA MET A 390 -9.39 10.07 -3.91
C MET A 390 -10.25 8.99 -3.24
N SER A 391 -9.62 7.92 -2.79
CA SER A 391 -10.29 6.83 -2.06
C SER A 391 -11.11 7.38 -0.88
N GLY A 392 -12.34 6.92 -0.75
CA GLY A 392 -13.33 7.44 0.20
C GLY A 392 -14.17 8.60 -0.34
N GLY A 393 -13.84 9.15 -1.49
CA GLY A 393 -14.61 10.20 -2.15
C GLY A 393 -15.71 9.66 -3.07
N THR A 394 -16.47 10.57 -3.66
CA THR A 394 -17.54 10.29 -4.61
C THR A 394 -17.27 11.00 -5.93
N VAL A 395 -17.88 10.53 -7.00
CA VAL A 395 -17.77 11.15 -8.32
C VAL A 395 -19.10 11.10 -9.06
N ASP A 396 -19.49 12.22 -9.65
CA ASP A 396 -20.71 12.28 -10.45
C ASP A 396 -20.55 11.51 -11.76
N PRO A 397 -21.53 10.69 -12.15
CA PRO A 397 -21.58 10.11 -13.48
C PRO A 397 -21.53 11.18 -14.58
N PRO A 398 -21.04 10.85 -15.79
CA PRO A 398 -21.04 11.77 -16.91
C PRO A 398 -22.49 12.12 -17.34
N LEU A 399 -22.67 13.35 -17.79
CA LEU A 399 -23.92 13.82 -18.39
C LEU A 399 -23.86 13.65 -19.92
N GLY A 400 -25.02 13.76 -20.57
CA GLY A 400 -25.13 13.81 -22.02
C GLY A 400 -25.21 12.43 -22.71
N TRP A 401 -25.32 11.35 -21.95
CA TRP A 401 -25.67 10.04 -22.49
C TRP A 401 -27.19 9.83 -22.32
N GLU A 402 -27.92 10.03 -23.40
CA GLU A 402 -29.38 9.96 -23.41
C GLU A 402 -29.87 9.01 -24.51
N ARG A 403 -31.02 8.36 -24.25
CA ARG A 403 -31.70 7.49 -25.21
C ARG A 403 -33.19 7.67 -25.08
N THR A 404 -33.84 8.06 -26.18
CA THR A 404 -35.28 8.29 -26.21
C THR A 404 -36.05 7.04 -25.77
N GLY A 405 -36.95 7.20 -24.81
CA GLY A 405 -37.78 6.11 -24.28
C GLY A 405 -37.05 5.19 -23.27
N TYR A 406 -35.86 5.59 -22.79
CA TYR A 406 -35.11 4.85 -21.78
C TYR A 406 -34.60 5.78 -20.68
N VAL A 407 -34.41 5.24 -19.49
CA VAL A 407 -33.66 5.88 -18.40
C VAL A 407 -32.32 5.20 -18.25
N LEU A 408 -31.26 6.01 -18.05
CA LEU A 408 -29.93 5.53 -17.78
C LEU A 408 -29.81 5.10 -16.32
N ARG A 409 -29.29 3.89 -16.10
CA ARG A 409 -28.80 3.36 -14.83
C ARG A 409 -27.36 2.91 -15.03
N TRP A 410 -26.65 2.69 -13.96
CA TRP A 410 -25.29 2.21 -13.99
C TRP A 410 -25.21 0.82 -13.37
N THR A 411 -24.27 0.00 -13.82
CA THR A 411 -23.99 -1.29 -13.13
C THR A 411 -23.69 -1.05 -11.66
N ASP A 412 -23.99 -2.03 -10.81
CA ASP A 412 -23.80 -2.00 -9.35
C ASP A 412 -24.51 -0.84 -8.64
N ASP A 413 -25.61 -0.33 -9.23
CA ASP A 413 -26.38 0.81 -8.71
C ASP A 413 -25.55 2.07 -8.44
N PHE A 414 -24.49 2.27 -9.26
CA PHE A 414 -23.58 3.39 -9.12
C PHE A 414 -24.30 4.72 -9.30
N ASN A 415 -24.04 5.67 -8.41
CA ASN A 415 -24.59 7.03 -8.43
C ASN A 415 -23.62 8.02 -7.80
N SER A 416 -23.95 9.30 -7.77
CA SER A 416 -23.13 10.38 -7.21
C SER A 416 -22.78 10.24 -5.72
N ASN A 417 -23.51 9.41 -4.97
CA ASN A 417 -23.23 9.13 -3.54
C ASN A 417 -22.42 7.85 -3.34
N THR A 418 -22.04 7.16 -4.43
CA THR A 418 -21.27 5.91 -4.32
C THR A 418 -19.85 6.19 -3.89
N ILE A 419 -19.46 5.68 -2.73
CA ILE A 419 -18.09 5.79 -2.23
C ILE A 419 -17.14 4.92 -3.07
N VAL A 420 -16.07 5.54 -3.55
CA VAL A 420 -15.05 4.91 -4.40
C VAL A 420 -13.83 4.57 -3.57
N ASN A 421 -13.47 3.28 -3.50
CA ASN A 421 -12.30 2.81 -2.76
C ASN A 421 -11.27 2.06 -3.62
N ALA A 422 -11.55 1.89 -4.92
CA ALA A 422 -10.68 1.22 -5.87
C ALA A 422 -11.05 1.63 -7.30
N ASN A 423 -10.13 1.40 -8.24
CA ASN A 423 -10.43 1.53 -9.66
C ASN A 423 -11.56 0.58 -10.05
N ARG A 424 -12.51 1.07 -10.83
CA ARG A 424 -13.61 0.25 -11.33
C ARG A 424 -14.15 0.79 -12.67
N THR A 425 -14.72 -0.10 -13.45
CA THR A 425 -15.51 0.26 -14.61
C THR A 425 -16.99 0.10 -14.28
N VAL A 426 -17.79 1.12 -14.59
CA VAL A 426 -19.25 1.10 -14.49
C VAL A 426 -19.82 1.27 -15.88
N SER A 427 -20.71 0.38 -16.25
CA SER A 427 -21.32 0.33 -17.59
C SER A 427 -22.75 0.86 -17.57
N THR A 428 -23.19 1.41 -18.70
CA THR A 428 -24.59 1.84 -18.85
C THR A 428 -25.52 0.64 -18.81
N VAL A 429 -26.64 0.81 -18.11
CA VAL A 429 -27.79 -0.08 -18.12
C VAL A 429 -29.00 0.73 -18.54
N TRP A 430 -29.51 0.48 -19.71
CA TRP A 430 -30.66 1.17 -20.26
C TRP A 430 -31.95 0.45 -19.87
N LYS A 431 -32.78 1.11 -19.04
CA LYS A 431 -34.11 0.63 -18.66
C LYS A 431 -35.14 1.29 -19.52
N LYS A 432 -35.95 0.49 -20.21
CA LYS A 432 -37.02 1.01 -21.04
C LYS A 432 -38.08 1.68 -20.19
N LEU A 433 -38.63 2.78 -20.68
CA LEU A 433 -39.70 3.49 -20.04
C LEU A 433 -41.04 3.12 -20.69
N TYR A 434 -42.04 2.90 -19.88
CA TYR A 434 -43.38 2.52 -20.30
C TYR A 434 -44.43 3.54 -19.80
N THR A 435 -45.62 3.44 -20.37
CA THR A 435 -46.78 4.20 -19.96
C THR A 435 -47.83 3.28 -19.38
N VAL A 436 -48.37 3.62 -18.21
CA VAL A 436 -49.48 2.91 -17.61
C VAL A 436 -50.67 3.86 -17.53
N THR A 437 -51.76 3.47 -18.17
CA THR A 437 -53.03 4.21 -18.17
C THR A 437 -54.00 3.53 -17.23
N PHE A 438 -54.39 4.19 -16.16
CA PHE A 438 -55.47 3.76 -15.26
C PHE A 438 -56.78 4.38 -15.75
N ARG A 439 -57.85 3.56 -15.85
CA ARG A 439 -59.12 3.96 -16.42
C ARG A 439 -60.29 3.52 -15.57
N ASP A 440 -61.26 4.41 -15.36
CA ASP A 440 -62.55 4.07 -14.73
C ASP A 440 -63.67 4.32 -15.73
N ASP A 441 -64.10 3.26 -16.40
CA ASP A 441 -65.17 3.32 -17.40
C ASP A 441 -66.52 3.72 -16.81
N SER A 442 -66.72 3.64 -15.49
CA SER A 442 -67.97 4.00 -14.81
C SER A 442 -68.09 5.49 -14.54
N THR A 443 -66.98 6.20 -14.41
CA THR A 443 -66.94 7.64 -14.13
C THR A 443 -66.29 8.45 -15.26
N GLY A 444 -65.62 7.80 -16.22
CA GLY A 444 -64.81 8.41 -17.26
C GLY A 444 -63.47 8.95 -16.78
N ASN A 445 -63.07 8.65 -15.56
CA ASN A 445 -61.78 9.08 -15.03
C ASN A 445 -60.64 8.32 -15.69
N GLU A 446 -59.57 9.04 -16.06
CA GLU A 446 -58.32 8.48 -16.59
C GLU A 446 -57.11 9.13 -15.89
N SER A 447 -56.09 8.32 -15.60
CA SER A 447 -54.82 8.78 -15.09
C SER A 447 -53.71 8.09 -15.86
N VAL A 448 -52.83 8.89 -16.51
CA VAL A 448 -51.72 8.39 -17.31
C VAL A 448 -50.42 8.59 -16.53
N VAL A 449 -49.71 7.51 -16.23
CA VAL A 449 -48.39 7.51 -15.60
C VAL A 449 -47.37 7.14 -16.67
N SER A 450 -46.71 8.15 -17.23
CA SER A 450 -45.64 7.97 -18.23
C SER A 450 -44.28 7.89 -17.56
N GLY A 451 -43.31 7.29 -18.24
CA GLY A 451 -41.92 7.18 -17.76
C GLY A 451 -41.74 6.16 -16.65
N VAL A 452 -42.58 5.14 -16.58
CA VAL A 452 -42.43 4.02 -15.64
C VAL A 452 -41.30 3.14 -16.08
N GLU A 453 -40.28 3.00 -15.26
CA GLU A 453 -39.08 2.19 -15.55
C GLU A 453 -39.46 0.72 -15.61
N GLU A 454 -38.85 -0.03 -16.55
CA GLU A 454 -39.02 -1.48 -16.70
C GLU A 454 -38.84 -2.22 -15.39
N GLY A 455 -39.81 -3.02 -15.00
CA GLY A 455 -39.79 -3.84 -13.77
C GLY A 455 -40.17 -3.09 -12.50
N THR A 456 -40.50 -1.78 -12.56
CA THR A 456 -40.96 -0.99 -11.41
C THR A 456 -42.47 -0.88 -11.35
N GLU A 457 -42.99 -0.35 -10.26
CA GLU A 457 -44.43 -0.13 -10.03
C GLU A 457 -44.84 1.24 -10.56
N ALA A 458 -45.99 1.30 -11.24
CA ALA A 458 -46.68 2.54 -11.56
C ALA A 458 -47.59 2.97 -10.40
N ALA A 459 -47.49 4.21 -9.98
CA ALA A 459 -48.34 4.75 -8.91
C ALA A 459 -49.81 4.73 -9.33
N ALA A 460 -50.59 3.84 -8.79
CA ALA A 460 -52.01 3.77 -9.05
C ALA A 460 -52.74 4.97 -8.41
N PRO A 461 -53.71 5.58 -9.10
CA PRO A 461 -54.49 6.70 -8.57
C PRO A 461 -55.38 6.23 -7.39
N ASN A 462 -55.53 7.09 -6.40
CA ASN A 462 -56.40 6.84 -5.24
C ASN A 462 -57.81 7.38 -5.49
N TRP A 463 -58.55 6.71 -6.38
CA TRP A 463 -59.92 7.05 -6.62
C TRP A 463 -60.84 6.48 -5.54
N SER A 464 -61.90 7.21 -5.20
CA SER A 464 -62.90 6.78 -4.22
C SER A 464 -64.30 6.90 -4.74
N LYS A 465 -65.16 5.96 -4.37
CA LYS A 465 -66.59 5.96 -4.68
C LYS A 465 -67.36 5.50 -3.43
N LYS A 466 -68.29 6.34 -2.98
CA LYS A 466 -69.06 6.06 -1.76
C LYS A 466 -69.77 4.69 -1.85
N GLY A 467 -69.57 3.82 -0.86
CA GLY A 467 -70.14 2.46 -0.81
C GLY A 467 -69.42 1.44 -1.69
N TYR A 468 -68.21 1.76 -2.20
CA TYR A 468 -67.43 0.83 -3.01
C TYR A 468 -65.97 0.80 -2.60
N VAL A 469 -65.35 -0.35 -2.80
CA VAL A 469 -63.88 -0.55 -2.66
C VAL A 469 -63.31 -0.65 -4.07
N LEU A 470 -62.24 0.13 -4.32
CA LEU A 470 -61.52 0.09 -5.59
C LEU A 470 -60.57 -1.10 -5.61
N THR A 471 -60.60 -1.85 -6.69
CA THR A 471 -59.56 -2.79 -7.08
C THR A 471 -59.24 -2.61 -8.56
N TRP A 472 -58.12 -3.17 -9.00
CA TRP A 472 -57.66 -2.98 -10.37
C TRP A 472 -57.79 -4.28 -11.18
N SER A 473 -58.05 -4.18 -12.47
CA SER A 473 -58.29 -5.32 -13.39
C SER A 473 -57.07 -6.26 -13.52
N THR A 474 -55.88 -5.76 -13.21
CA THR A 474 -54.63 -6.52 -13.16
C THR A 474 -53.69 -5.92 -12.14
N GLU A 475 -52.78 -6.75 -11.59
CA GLU A 475 -51.66 -6.31 -10.75
C GLU A 475 -50.36 -6.06 -11.54
N ASN A 476 -50.36 -6.20 -12.86
CA ASN A 476 -49.18 -5.99 -13.70
C ASN A 476 -48.58 -4.58 -13.62
N TYR A 477 -49.37 -3.60 -13.16
CA TYR A 477 -48.88 -2.23 -12.90
C TYR A 477 -47.87 -2.18 -11.73
N LYS A 478 -47.82 -3.19 -10.89
CA LYS A 478 -46.83 -3.33 -9.81
C LYS A 478 -45.47 -3.79 -10.33
N ARG A 479 -45.39 -4.26 -11.56
CA ARG A 479 -44.15 -4.65 -12.24
C ARG A 479 -44.29 -4.48 -13.75
N VAL A 480 -44.14 -3.25 -14.20
CA VAL A 480 -44.41 -2.84 -15.58
C VAL A 480 -43.32 -3.33 -16.54
N ASN A 481 -43.69 -4.11 -17.55
CA ASN A 481 -42.78 -4.59 -18.60
C ASN A 481 -43.29 -4.29 -20.02
N ALA A 482 -44.38 -3.56 -20.15
CA ALA A 482 -44.97 -3.08 -21.39
C ALA A 482 -45.90 -1.92 -21.09
N ASP A 483 -46.27 -1.13 -22.13
CA ASP A 483 -47.36 -0.18 -21.98
C ASP A 483 -48.63 -0.94 -21.57
N LEU A 484 -49.36 -0.41 -20.63
CA LEU A 484 -50.44 -1.13 -19.94
C LEU A 484 -51.66 -0.21 -19.71
N THR A 485 -52.85 -0.73 -19.98
CA THR A 485 -54.11 -0.14 -19.51
C THR A 485 -54.68 -0.99 -18.38
N VAL A 486 -54.99 -0.34 -17.26
CA VAL A 486 -55.52 -0.95 -16.05
C VAL A 486 -56.85 -0.35 -15.72
N ASN A 487 -57.92 -1.17 -15.72
CA ASN A 487 -59.29 -0.67 -15.48
C ASN A 487 -59.64 -0.78 -13.99
N ALA A 488 -60.31 0.21 -13.48
CA ALA A 488 -60.88 0.21 -12.14
C ALA A 488 -62.04 -0.79 -12.07
N ILE A 489 -62.06 -1.57 -11.01
CA ILE A 489 -63.15 -2.47 -10.66
C ILE A 489 -63.70 -2.03 -9.30
N TRP A 490 -64.93 -1.58 -9.29
CA TRP A 490 -65.61 -1.15 -8.09
C TRP A 490 -66.43 -2.32 -7.51
N MET A 491 -66.02 -2.79 -6.37
CA MET A 491 -66.77 -3.80 -5.59
C MET A 491 -67.58 -3.08 -4.54
N VAL A 492 -68.84 -3.49 -4.34
CA VAL A 492 -69.68 -2.91 -3.31
C VAL A 492 -69.00 -3.10 -1.94
N SER A 493 -68.80 -1.97 -1.26
CA SER A 493 -68.37 -2.02 0.15
C SER A 493 -69.55 -2.41 1.00
N LEU A 494 -69.48 -3.60 1.60
CA LEU A 494 -70.50 -4.07 2.54
C LEU A 494 -70.45 -3.35 3.90
N VAL A 495 -69.81 -2.19 3.97
CA VAL A 495 -69.50 -1.49 5.23
C VAL A 495 -70.48 -0.36 5.57
N ASP A 496 -71.44 -0.01 4.71
CA ASP A 496 -72.32 1.17 4.91
C ASP A 496 -73.82 0.82 5.05
N ASP A 497 -74.20 -0.31 5.66
CA ASP A 497 -75.55 -0.51 6.15
C ASP A 497 -75.55 -0.50 7.69
N PRO A 498 -76.05 0.57 8.33
CA PRO A 498 -76.12 0.66 9.78
C PRO A 498 -77.04 -0.33 10.45
N ASN A 499 -77.80 -1.17 9.66
CA ASN A 499 -78.73 -2.15 10.14
C ASN A 499 -78.33 -3.63 9.86
N GLN A 500 -77.14 -3.91 9.28
CA GLN A 500 -76.69 -5.27 9.11
C GLN A 500 -75.65 -5.61 10.18
N ASP A 501 -76.03 -6.51 11.06
CA ASP A 501 -75.22 -7.20 12.06
C ASP A 501 -74.16 -8.02 11.31
N THR A 502 -73.09 -7.39 10.83
CA THR A 502 -71.97 -8.07 10.14
C THR A 502 -71.07 -8.73 11.15
N LEU A 503 -71.57 -9.82 11.74
CA LEU A 503 -70.75 -10.72 12.53
C LEU A 503 -69.72 -11.38 11.59
N HIS A 504 -68.47 -11.00 11.75
CA HIS A 504 -67.37 -11.77 11.16
C HIS A 504 -67.51 -13.24 11.52
N LYS A 505 -67.34 -14.12 10.52
CA LYS A 505 -67.45 -15.59 10.71
C LYS A 505 -66.09 -16.21 10.99
N LYS A 506 -66.07 -17.31 11.69
CA LYS A 506 -64.89 -18.15 11.79
C LYS A 506 -64.38 -18.48 10.40
N GLY A 507 -63.11 -18.15 10.13
CA GLY A 507 -62.48 -18.35 8.84
C GLY A 507 -62.21 -17.08 8.06
N ASP A 508 -62.83 -15.95 8.41
CA ASP A 508 -62.62 -14.66 7.75
C ASP A 508 -61.21 -14.12 7.96
N LEU A 509 -60.70 -13.40 6.98
CA LEU A 509 -59.38 -12.73 7.01
C LEU A 509 -59.55 -11.27 7.40
N VAL A 510 -58.69 -10.82 8.32
CA VAL A 510 -58.62 -9.42 8.75
C VAL A 510 -57.22 -8.94 8.64
N THR A 511 -57.01 -7.79 8.04
CA THR A 511 -55.67 -7.17 7.92
C THR A 511 -55.53 -6.02 8.91
N ILE A 512 -54.57 -6.08 9.80
CA ILE A 512 -54.24 -5.03 10.76
C ILE A 512 -52.77 -4.67 10.61
N GLY A 513 -52.52 -3.46 10.17
CA GLY A 513 -51.16 -3.03 9.82
C GLY A 513 -50.58 -3.91 8.71
N ASN A 514 -49.38 -4.40 8.91
CA ASN A 514 -48.68 -5.26 7.92
C ASN A 514 -48.96 -6.77 8.10
N ILE A 515 -49.98 -7.18 8.87
CA ILE A 515 -50.17 -8.59 9.18
C ILE A 515 -51.63 -8.98 8.81
N VAL A 516 -51.77 -10.09 8.10
CA VAL A 516 -53.04 -10.73 7.80
C VAL A 516 -53.35 -11.76 8.88
N TYR A 517 -54.49 -11.67 9.45
CA TYR A 517 -55.00 -12.61 10.50
C TYR A 517 -56.21 -13.35 9.96
N LYS A 518 -56.41 -14.57 10.45
CA LYS A 518 -57.60 -15.40 10.24
C LYS A 518 -58.36 -15.60 11.56
N ILE A 519 -59.63 -15.36 11.57
CA ILE A 519 -60.48 -15.62 12.74
C ILE A 519 -60.52 -17.13 12.98
N SER A 520 -60.02 -17.58 14.12
CA SER A 520 -59.98 -19.01 14.48
C SER A 520 -61.10 -19.42 15.42
N SER A 521 -61.58 -18.48 16.22
CA SER A 521 -62.76 -18.66 17.09
C SER A 521 -63.39 -17.31 17.40
N ILE A 522 -64.69 -17.17 17.15
CA ILE A 522 -65.49 -16.00 17.53
C ILE A 522 -65.76 -16.03 19.03
N ASN A 523 -66.22 -17.18 19.54
CA ASN A 523 -66.64 -17.32 20.95
C ASN A 523 -65.47 -17.11 21.91
N ASP A 524 -64.32 -17.68 21.58
CA ASP A 524 -63.08 -17.50 22.40
C ASP A 524 -62.29 -16.25 22.01
N LYS A 525 -62.77 -15.45 21.06
CA LYS A 525 -62.09 -14.25 20.54
C LYS A 525 -60.63 -14.51 20.20
N ARG A 526 -60.36 -15.44 19.26
CA ARG A 526 -59.02 -15.86 18.86
C ARG A 526 -58.78 -15.68 17.38
N VAL A 527 -57.55 -15.22 17.04
CA VAL A 527 -57.07 -15.12 15.65
C VAL A 527 -55.71 -15.82 15.52
N ARG A 528 -55.38 -16.17 14.28
CA ARG A 528 -54.06 -16.70 13.89
C ARG A 528 -53.42 -15.84 12.84
N VAL A 529 -52.09 -15.70 12.86
CA VAL A 529 -51.31 -14.98 11.86
C VAL A 529 -51.21 -15.80 10.59
N MET A 530 -51.56 -15.24 9.44
CA MET A 530 -51.55 -15.91 8.14
C MET A 530 -50.37 -15.54 7.27
N SER A 531 -50.05 -14.25 7.13
CA SER A 531 -48.96 -13.74 6.29
C SER A 531 -48.61 -12.30 6.67
N LEU A 532 -47.58 -11.75 6.01
CA LEU A 532 -47.35 -10.32 5.91
C LEU A 532 -47.99 -9.78 4.62
N VAL A 533 -48.38 -8.52 4.64
CA VAL A 533 -48.76 -7.77 3.45
C VAL A 533 -47.48 -7.35 2.68
N ASP A 534 -46.53 -6.75 3.40
CA ASP A 534 -45.19 -6.44 2.89
C ASP A 534 -44.18 -7.42 3.47
N GLU A 535 -43.68 -8.34 2.65
CA GLU A 535 -42.71 -9.35 3.04
C GLU A 535 -41.29 -8.81 3.22
N THR A 536 -41.01 -7.57 2.79
CA THR A 536 -39.66 -6.98 2.87
C THR A 536 -39.30 -6.45 4.25
N VAL A 537 -40.24 -6.41 5.17
CA VAL A 537 -40.07 -5.91 6.55
C VAL A 537 -39.08 -6.74 7.33
N ALA A 538 -37.95 -6.14 7.73
CA ALA A 538 -36.87 -6.83 8.45
C ALA A 538 -37.19 -7.15 9.92
N LYS A 539 -38.08 -6.42 10.57
CA LYS A 539 -38.43 -6.59 12.00
C LYS A 539 -39.94 -6.69 12.14
N VAL A 540 -40.45 -7.85 12.48
CA VAL A 540 -41.88 -8.14 12.63
C VAL A 540 -42.24 -8.23 14.09
N VAL A 541 -43.33 -7.59 14.49
CA VAL A 541 -43.91 -7.68 15.84
C VAL A 541 -45.31 -8.23 15.74
N ILE A 542 -45.53 -9.41 16.29
CA ILE A 542 -46.84 -10.01 16.44
C ILE A 542 -47.41 -9.55 17.80
N PRO A 543 -48.50 -8.78 17.83
CA PRO A 543 -49.08 -8.27 19.07
C PRO A 543 -49.70 -9.36 19.93
N ASN A 544 -50.06 -9.04 21.17
CA ASN A 544 -50.79 -9.97 22.05
C ASN A 544 -52.22 -10.16 21.56
N SER A 545 -52.85 -9.10 21.11
CA SER A 545 -54.23 -9.06 20.61
C SER A 545 -54.35 -8.01 19.51
N ILE A 546 -55.41 -8.11 18.73
CA ILE A 546 -55.84 -7.12 17.76
C ILE A 546 -57.27 -6.73 18.05
N THR A 547 -57.63 -5.51 17.75
CA THR A 547 -59.02 -4.99 17.88
C THR A 547 -59.54 -4.60 16.52
N PHE A 548 -60.72 -5.10 16.17
CA PHE A 548 -61.47 -4.68 14.98
C PHE A 548 -62.97 -4.86 15.28
N ASP A 549 -63.80 -4.07 14.67
CA ASP A 549 -65.26 -4.01 14.89
C ASP A 549 -65.62 -3.95 16.39
N GLY A 550 -64.90 -3.13 17.13
CA GLY A 550 -65.12 -2.97 18.58
C GLY A 550 -64.81 -4.19 19.45
N GLN A 551 -64.33 -5.32 18.87
CA GLN A 551 -64.01 -6.54 19.58
C GLN A 551 -62.52 -6.82 19.60
N THR A 552 -61.98 -7.26 20.73
CA THR A 552 -60.56 -7.60 20.88
C THR A 552 -60.37 -9.11 20.79
N TYR A 553 -59.49 -9.54 19.89
CA TYR A 553 -59.14 -10.94 19.64
C TYR A 553 -57.73 -11.25 20.05
N ALA A 554 -57.51 -12.29 20.81
CA ALA A 554 -56.18 -12.76 21.18
C ALA A 554 -55.46 -13.41 19.99
N VAL A 555 -54.20 -13.03 19.76
CA VAL A 555 -53.36 -13.66 18.72
C VAL A 555 -52.69 -14.89 19.32
N THR A 556 -53.19 -16.08 18.96
CA THR A 556 -52.81 -17.32 19.65
C THR A 556 -51.94 -18.28 18.84
N CYS A 557 -51.85 -18.10 17.54
CA CYS A 557 -51.19 -19.04 16.65
C CYS A 557 -50.48 -18.34 15.49
N ILE A 558 -49.31 -18.82 15.12
CA ILE A 558 -48.68 -18.56 13.84
C ILE A 558 -49.03 -19.70 12.90
N ASN A 559 -49.78 -19.40 11.85
CA ASN A 559 -50.35 -20.41 10.95
C ASN A 559 -49.27 -21.14 10.14
N ALA A 560 -49.61 -22.29 9.58
CA ALA A 560 -48.74 -23.00 8.66
C ALA A 560 -48.36 -22.13 7.46
N ASN A 561 -47.07 -22.15 7.10
CA ASN A 561 -46.47 -21.37 6.04
C ASN A 561 -46.50 -19.83 6.20
N ALA A 562 -46.91 -19.27 7.31
CA ALA A 562 -47.18 -17.85 7.52
C ALA A 562 -46.02 -16.94 7.04
N PHE A 563 -44.78 -17.34 7.23
CA PHE A 563 -43.57 -16.58 6.80
C PHE A 563 -42.60 -17.46 6.01
N ARG A 564 -43.07 -18.55 5.41
CA ARG A 564 -42.23 -19.50 4.67
C ARG A 564 -41.47 -18.83 3.55
N GLY A 565 -40.13 -19.02 3.54
CA GLY A 565 -39.27 -18.49 2.47
C GLY A 565 -38.96 -17.01 2.59
N ASN A 566 -39.42 -16.30 3.62
CA ASN A 566 -39.14 -14.89 3.79
C ASN A 566 -37.63 -14.65 3.97
N ARG A 567 -37.03 -13.91 3.03
CA ARG A 567 -35.58 -13.64 2.96
C ARG A 567 -35.18 -12.29 3.56
N TYR A 568 -36.15 -11.51 4.05
CA TYR A 568 -35.91 -10.15 4.55
C TYR A 568 -35.97 -10.10 6.08
N MET A 569 -36.82 -10.90 6.70
CA MET A 569 -37.02 -10.91 8.15
C MET A 569 -35.74 -11.30 8.89
N THR A 570 -35.21 -10.38 9.69
CA THR A 570 -34.05 -10.60 10.56
C THR A 570 -34.42 -10.84 12.02
N LYS A 571 -35.57 -10.27 12.44
CA LYS A 571 -36.11 -10.39 13.81
C LYS A 571 -37.61 -10.55 13.80
N VAL A 572 -38.14 -11.47 14.62
CA VAL A 572 -39.56 -11.56 14.95
C VAL A 572 -39.76 -11.49 16.45
N THR A 573 -40.80 -10.77 16.89
CA THR A 573 -41.24 -10.73 18.30
C THR A 573 -42.63 -11.27 18.36
N LEU A 574 -42.84 -12.31 19.15
CA LEU A 574 -44.13 -12.98 19.35
C LEU A 574 -44.78 -12.50 20.64
N GLY A 575 -46.08 -12.19 20.58
CA GLY A 575 -46.89 -11.73 21.69
C GLY A 575 -47.05 -12.77 22.81
N THR A 576 -47.59 -12.33 23.93
CA THR A 576 -47.75 -13.17 25.16
C THR A 576 -48.79 -14.27 25.01
N ASN A 577 -49.75 -14.14 24.08
CA ASN A 577 -50.85 -15.08 23.89
C ASN A 577 -50.56 -16.19 22.89
N ILE A 578 -49.39 -16.21 22.24
CA ILE A 578 -49.00 -17.24 21.27
C ILE A 578 -48.86 -18.59 21.98
N ARG A 579 -49.62 -19.61 21.55
CA ARG A 579 -49.62 -20.97 22.05
C ARG A 579 -49.04 -21.97 21.07
N SER A 580 -49.14 -21.69 19.77
CA SER A 580 -48.66 -22.63 18.75
C SER A 580 -47.99 -21.90 17.58
N ILE A 581 -47.00 -22.58 16.97
CA ILE A 581 -46.34 -22.23 15.73
C ILE A 581 -46.44 -23.45 14.82
N GLU A 582 -47.17 -23.33 13.71
CA GLU A 582 -47.54 -24.46 12.87
C GLU A 582 -46.44 -24.82 11.82
N HIS A 583 -46.72 -25.88 11.04
CA HIS A 583 -45.79 -26.44 10.06
C HIS A 583 -45.24 -25.37 9.10
N TYR A 584 -43.92 -25.38 8.88
CA TYR A 584 -43.25 -24.50 7.95
C TYR A 584 -43.41 -22.99 8.23
N ALA A 585 -43.89 -22.55 9.35
CA ALA A 585 -44.22 -21.16 9.63
C ALA A 585 -43.04 -20.20 9.36
N PHE A 586 -41.80 -20.57 9.73
CA PHE A 586 -40.55 -19.85 9.47
C PHE A 586 -39.57 -20.65 8.61
N TYR A 587 -40.06 -21.65 7.85
CA TYR A 587 -39.22 -22.50 7.03
C TYR A 587 -38.45 -21.63 5.98
N ASN A 588 -37.16 -21.86 5.85
CA ASN A 588 -36.29 -21.18 4.89
C ASN A 588 -36.25 -19.64 5.09
N CYS A 589 -36.48 -19.14 6.31
CA CYS A 589 -36.22 -17.73 6.66
C CYS A 589 -34.72 -17.55 6.92
N THR A 590 -33.92 -17.48 5.84
CA THR A 590 -32.45 -17.59 5.90
C THR A 590 -31.76 -16.40 6.57
N LYS A 591 -32.40 -15.24 6.66
CA LYS A 591 -31.88 -14.06 7.36
C LYS A 591 -32.34 -13.98 8.83
N LEU A 592 -33.30 -14.78 9.25
CA LEU A 592 -33.84 -14.73 10.61
C LEU A 592 -32.76 -15.10 11.63
N SER A 593 -32.30 -14.13 12.39
CA SER A 593 -31.21 -14.25 13.36
C SER A 593 -31.69 -14.13 14.82
N LYS A 594 -32.88 -13.53 15.02
CA LYS A 594 -33.42 -13.25 16.36
C LYS A 594 -34.90 -13.53 16.41
N VAL A 595 -35.33 -14.38 17.36
CA VAL A 595 -36.72 -14.62 17.72
C VAL A 595 -36.93 -14.23 19.19
N VAL A 596 -37.93 -13.42 19.49
CA VAL A 596 -38.29 -13.07 20.86
C VAL A 596 -39.66 -13.66 21.14
N ILE A 597 -39.74 -14.59 22.04
CA ILE A 597 -40.99 -15.25 22.48
C ILE A 597 -41.38 -14.61 23.81
N ASN A 598 -42.45 -13.82 23.83
CA ASN A 598 -42.97 -13.25 25.09
C ASN A 598 -43.99 -14.19 25.77
N SER A 599 -44.51 -15.18 25.05
CA SER A 599 -45.42 -16.17 25.63
C SER A 599 -44.75 -17.01 26.71
N ARG A 600 -45.49 -17.30 27.79
CA ARG A 600 -45.12 -18.28 28.81
C ARG A 600 -45.80 -19.65 28.59
N ASN A 601 -46.71 -19.71 27.60
CA ASN A 601 -47.61 -20.85 27.33
C ASN A 601 -47.47 -21.33 25.87
N LEU A 602 -46.27 -21.30 25.31
CA LEU A 602 -46.01 -21.89 24.00
C LEU A 602 -45.99 -23.42 24.18
N VAL A 603 -47.02 -24.09 23.68
CA VAL A 603 -47.26 -25.53 23.92
C VAL A 603 -46.80 -26.37 22.73
N ASN A 604 -46.91 -25.83 21.52
CA ASN A 604 -46.62 -26.58 20.30
C ASN A 604 -45.81 -25.79 19.29
N VAL A 605 -44.76 -26.41 18.76
CA VAL A 605 -44.04 -25.95 17.56
C VAL A 605 -43.96 -27.13 16.61
N SER A 606 -44.76 -27.05 15.55
CA SER A 606 -44.91 -28.17 14.59
C SER A 606 -43.63 -28.40 13.77
N ASN A 607 -43.51 -29.61 13.20
CA ASN A 607 -42.37 -30.04 12.41
C ASN A 607 -42.01 -29.03 11.30
N TYR A 608 -40.73 -28.83 11.14
CA TYR A 608 -40.14 -27.94 10.13
C TYR A 608 -40.45 -26.44 10.29
N ALA A 609 -41.11 -26.01 11.36
CA ALA A 609 -41.47 -24.62 11.59
C ALA A 609 -40.23 -23.67 11.45
N PHE A 610 -39.07 -24.10 11.99
CA PHE A 610 -37.79 -23.34 11.92
C PHE A 610 -36.71 -24.02 11.08
N LYS A 611 -37.03 -25.02 10.25
CA LYS A 611 -36.05 -25.70 9.41
C LYS A 611 -35.49 -24.73 8.35
N LYS A 612 -34.18 -24.78 8.08
CA LYS A 612 -33.44 -23.89 7.16
C LYS A 612 -33.43 -22.41 7.60
N THR A 613 -33.62 -22.10 8.88
CA THR A 613 -33.27 -20.80 9.44
C THR A 613 -31.76 -20.70 9.71
N LYS A 614 -31.26 -19.53 10.12
CA LYS A 614 -29.82 -19.33 10.43
C LYS A 614 -29.34 -20.32 11.51
N THR A 615 -28.17 -20.93 11.32
CA THR A 615 -27.52 -21.80 12.31
C THR A 615 -27.15 -21.05 13.60
N THR A 616 -26.94 -19.72 13.49
CA THR A 616 -26.62 -18.80 14.60
C THR A 616 -27.87 -18.15 15.20
N LEU A 617 -29.07 -18.67 14.93
CA LEU A 617 -30.33 -18.14 15.45
C LEU A 617 -30.29 -18.05 16.99
N LYS A 618 -30.68 -16.87 17.53
CA LYS A 618 -30.87 -16.66 18.97
C LYS A 618 -32.35 -16.52 19.26
N VAL A 619 -32.87 -17.40 20.15
CA VAL A 619 -34.26 -17.33 20.63
C VAL A 619 -34.25 -16.85 22.08
N TYR A 620 -34.99 -15.78 22.34
CA TYR A 620 -35.14 -15.18 23.66
C TYR A 620 -36.47 -15.60 24.28
N VAL A 621 -36.42 -16.11 25.50
CA VAL A 621 -37.59 -16.59 26.23
C VAL A 621 -37.81 -15.78 27.52
N PRO A 622 -39.05 -15.73 28.08
CA PRO A 622 -39.40 -14.83 29.18
C PRO A 622 -38.61 -15.10 30.48
N THR A 623 -38.41 -16.36 30.84
CA THR A 623 -37.78 -16.77 32.10
C THR A 623 -36.71 -17.83 31.87
N ARG A 624 -35.79 -17.96 32.83
CA ARG A 624 -34.75 -19.01 32.82
C ARG A 624 -35.33 -20.42 32.86
N SER A 625 -36.40 -20.61 33.59
CA SER A 625 -37.11 -21.92 33.73
C SER A 625 -37.66 -22.45 32.41
N LEU A 626 -37.99 -21.55 31.45
CA LEU A 626 -38.53 -21.94 30.14
C LEU A 626 -37.47 -22.30 29.11
N ILE A 627 -36.18 -22.10 29.39
CA ILE A 627 -35.11 -22.34 28.40
C ILE A 627 -35.09 -23.81 27.97
N ALA A 628 -35.12 -24.74 28.91
CA ALA A 628 -35.03 -26.17 28.60
C ALA A 628 -36.25 -26.68 27.81
N SER A 629 -37.46 -26.38 28.29
CA SER A 629 -38.69 -26.82 27.63
C SER A 629 -38.85 -26.20 26.24
N TYR A 630 -38.64 -24.89 26.10
CA TYR A 630 -38.76 -24.24 24.79
C TYR A 630 -37.63 -24.65 23.83
N ARG A 631 -36.43 -24.98 24.35
CA ARG A 631 -35.38 -25.54 23.53
C ARG A 631 -35.77 -26.89 22.93
N SER A 632 -36.34 -27.78 23.73
CA SER A 632 -36.85 -29.07 23.24
C SER A 632 -37.92 -28.86 22.17
N THR A 633 -38.99 -28.13 22.48
CA THR A 633 -40.10 -27.85 21.56
C THR A 633 -39.66 -27.19 20.24
N LEU A 634 -38.67 -26.28 20.29
CA LEU A 634 -38.13 -25.62 19.11
C LEU A 634 -37.22 -26.53 18.25
N LEU A 635 -36.50 -27.45 18.91
CA LEU A 635 -35.72 -28.48 18.21
C LEU A 635 -36.63 -29.47 17.48
N ASP A 636 -37.73 -29.89 18.11
CA ASP A 636 -38.77 -30.72 17.49
C ASP A 636 -39.38 -29.98 16.28
N GLY A 637 -39.54 -28.65 16.37
CA GLY A 637 -39.95 -27.78 15.29
C GLY A 637 -38.88 -27.53 14.22
N GLY A 638 -37.74 -28.22 14.25
CA GLY A 638 -36.69 -28.18 13.23
C GLY A 638 -35.69 -27.03 13.38
N MET A 639 -35.62 -26.39 14.55
CA MET A 639 -34.57 -25.41 14.85
C MET A 639 -33.19 -26.07 14.82
N ASN A 640 -32.19 -25.39 14.27
CA ASN A 640 -30.82 -25.91 14.22
C ASN A 640 -30.24 -26.14 15.63
N ARG A 641 -29.58 -27.27 15.87
CA ARG A 641 -28.97 -27.62 17.18
C ARG A 641 -27.93 -26.60 17.67
N LYS A 642 -27.26 -25.86 16.74
CA LYS A 642 -26.31 -24.77 17.05
C LYS A 642 -26.99 -23.46 17.45
N ALA A 643 -28.30 -23.31 17.24
CA ALA A 643 -29.08 -22.17 17.68
C ALA A 643 -29.11 -22.08 19.22
N LYS A 644 -29.14 -20.86 19.75
CA LYS A 644 -29.12 -20.63 21.22
C LYS A 644 -30.49 -20.18 21.70
N VAL A 645 -30.98 -20.81 22.75
CA VAL A 645 -32.16 -20.37 23.52
C VAL A 645 -31.66 -19.75 24.82
N VAL A 646 -32.02 -18.51 25.07
CA VAL A 646 -31.51 -17.71 26.20
C VAL A 646 -32.66 -16.93 26.86
N LYS A 647 -32.49 -16.55 28.13
CA LYS A 647 -33.43 -15.66 28.80
C LYS A 647 -33.37 -14.28 28.10
N LYS A 648 -34.53 -13.66 27.95
CA LYS A 648 -34.61 -12.26 27.51
C LYS A 648 -33.89 -11.38 28.54
N PRO A 649 -33.03 -10.40 28.08
CA PRO A 649 -32.39 -9.43 28.95
C PRO A 649 -33.40 -8.68 29.80
#